data_2f4c26fdcca5ec5d1fa6f1929552aad4
#
_entry.id   2f4c26fdcca5ec5d1fa6f1929552aad4
#
_cell.length_a   1.000
_cell.length_b   1.000
_cell.length_c   1.000
_cell.angle_alpha   90.00
_cell.angle_beta   90.00
_cell.angle_gamma   90.00
#
_symmetry.space_group_name_H-M   'P 1'
#
loop_
_entity.id
_entity.type
_entity.pdbx_description
1 polymer ?
#
loop_
_entity_poly.entity_id
_entity_poly.type
_entity_poly.pdbx_seq_one_letter_code
_entity_poly.pdbx_strand_id
1 'polypeptide(L)'
;MANNTAPTPPVTENTEETTSLDTVLLVLRRYWFIIILAALAGGTAAYYLAGRQNYIYQKTASVLMRDAKTSSDASSERIMAELGIDSGAANLANESFILKSTALMKKVVEDLNLNTSYWQKKDFREIDLYKTSPLLVHFERIDKQRACTLQITPLDEKRFMLSHSNNQGESVQLEGFYGKPLTLPFAVISIHPTSLMTDAWNEKTVIVRHKPVLETANNLLHGLTVTRPDAKESSLLEMSLTASNPQKAEDVLNHLIQVYNQISKDERNKAALKTENFIQSRLKELGAALSDVDKKITEFKTKSDIVKDTDTTMSADFSTSQALEKEIFDLETQIKLAAILADNLKETERKQGLISVETGLPDSGIARQIEHYNEAYLEYQKIAGSAGSQNPITVSLRDRMNSTRAAANKALSNYRSNLNLKLNQLISKRDSLTERLTETASREQEIIPLVREHKVKEELYLMLLSKEQENALAMAVTESSARVLETAHGPNFPISPKTIQYIAGGTAGGALFSIFAFMGAAMLNNKVNNKHDLPSTNRQPVIAELPQMNKKESRNTGLFIQDEHSVIAECFHILRNNVDSMLPRPEQGGHVILVTSTLPGEGKTFTSANLAAAFAYAGKKVLLIDGDFRKSSLTRRLGGSGRKGFTSILLQQSSDTTGIIRPLRENSRGMDILYTGPMVPNPVTLLSHPLLGQILGILKKQYDAVIIDAPPYGILADTAILASLSDIT
;
A
#
# COMPACT_ATOMS: atom_id res chain seq x y z
N MET A 1 45.63 -29.01 -57.55
CA MET A 1 44.69 -29.80 -56.74
C MET A 1 44.55 -29.13 -55.39
N ALA A 2 43.49 -28.40 -55.20
CA ALA A 2 43.26 -27.60 -54.04
C ALA A 2 42.48 -28.43 -53.02
N ASN A 3 43.00 -28.58 -51.80
CA ASN A 3 42.30 -29.19 -50.69
C ASN A 3 41.51 -28.09 -49.95
N ASN A 4 40.21 -28.12 -50.16
CA ASN A 4 39.22 -27.37 -49.37
C ASN A 4 39.02 -28.07 -48.02
N THR A 5 39.53 -27.50 -46.98
CA THR A 5 39.09 -27.81 -45.62
C THR A 5 38.15 -26.69 -45.15
N ALA A 6 36.86 -27.00 -45.06
CA ALA A 6 35.85 -26.13 -44.50
C ALA A 6 36.13 -25.83 -42.99
N PRO A 7 35.93 -24.61 -42.51
CA PRO A 7 36.05 -24.30 -41.09
C PRO A 7 34.87 -24.91 -40.35
N THR A 8 35.15 -25.70 -39.32
CA THR A 8 34.18 -26.14 -38.32
C THR A 8 33.58 -24.90 -37.59
N PRO A 9 32.25 -24.84 -37.41
CA PRO A 9 31.65 -23.76 -36.68
C PRO A 9 32.09 -23.79 -35.18
N PRO A 10 32.22 -22.63 -34.54
CA PRO A 10 32.55 -22.59 -33.13
C PRO A 10 31.38 -23.23 -32.36
N VAL A 11 31.71 -24.25 -31.57
CA VAL A 11 30.83 -24.79 -30.55
C VAL A 11 30.61 -23.68 -29.54
N THR A 12 29.46 -23.05 -29.59
CA THR A 12 28.99 -22.23 -28.52
C THR A 12 28.72 -23.16 -27.34
N GLU A 13 29.67 -23.25 -26.42
CA GLU A 13 29.45 -23.78 -25.10
C GLU A 13 28.37 -22.89 -24.43
N ASN A 14 27.15 -23.42 -24.40
CA ASN A 14 26.15 -22.97 -23.46
C ASN A 14 26.72 -23.22 -22.05
N THR A 15 27.34 -22.21 -21.50
CA THR A 15 27.50 -22.11 -20.04
C THR A 15 26.11 -21.89 -19.45
N GLU A 16 25.32 -22.97 -19.39
CA GLU A 16 24.15 -22.99 -18.57
C GLU A 16 24.61 -22.75 -17.13
N GLU A 17 24.15 -21.65 -16.60
CA GLU A 17 24.11 -21.34 -15.16
C GLU A 17 23.25 -22.39 -14.43
N THR A 18 23.69 -23.64 -14.41
CA THR A 18 23.06 -24.71 -13.60
C THR A 18 23.38 -24.57 -12.11
N THR A 19 24.06 -23.48 -11.74
CA THR A 19 24.54 -23.23 -10.37
C THR A 19 23.47 -22.78 -9.39
N SER A 20 22.29 -22.40 -9.85
CA SER A 20 21.29 -21.82 -8.93
C SER A 20 20.40 -22.88 -8.23
N LEU A 21 19.94 -23.89 -8.95
CA LEU A 21 19.01 -24.89 -8.38
C LEU A 21 19.70 -25.86 -7.44
N ASP A 22 20.86 -26.38 -7.83
CA ASP A 22 21.63 -27.30 -7.00
C ASP A 22 22.15 -26.64 -5.72
N THR A 23 22.56 -25.38 -5.82
CA THR A 23 22.97 -24.59 -4.64
C THR A 23 21.82 -24.37 -3.67
N VAL A 24 20.60 -24.07 -4.18
CA VAL A 24 19.40 -23.93 -3.36
C VAL A 24 19.04 -25.24 -2.70
N LEU A 25 19.07 -26.37 -3.43
CA LEU A 25 18.79 -27.71 -2.88
C LEU A 25 19.80 -28.10 -1.79
N LEU A 26 21.07 -27.79 -1.98
CA LEU A 26 22.11 -28.05 -0.98
C LEU A 26 21.89 -27.19 0.29
N VAL A 27 21.56 -25.92 0.13
CA VAL A 27 21.24 -25.03 1.25
C VAL A 27 20.00 -25.54 2.00
N LEU A 28 18.93 -25.88 1.28
CA LEU A 28 17.71 -26.44 1.86
C LEU A 28 17.99 -27.74 2.64
N ARG A 29 18.75 -28.66 2.06
CA ARG A 29 19.07 -29.94 2.70
C ARG A 29 20.01 -29.81 3.91
N ARG A 30 20.90 -28.82 3.88
CA ARG A 30 21.90 -28.62 4.94
C ARG A 30 21.35 -27.79 6.10
N TYR A 31 20.49 -26.79 5.82
CA TYR A 31 20.03 -25.81 6.80
C TYR A 31 18.53 -25.87 7.06
N TRP A 32 17.84 -26.92 6.63
CA TRP A 32 16.38 -27.07 6.75
C TRP A 32 15.85 -26.77 8.15
N PHE A 33 16.57 -27.20 9.20
CA PHE A 33 16.16 -26.98 10.58
C PHE A 33 16.20 -25.49 10.96
N ILE A 34 17.23 -24.77 10.49
CA ILE A 34 17.38 -23.33 10.74
C ILE A 34 16.33 -22.54 9.97
N ILE A 35 16.00 -22.99 8.73
CA ILE A 35 14.93 -22.38 7.92
C ILE A 35 13.58 -22.54 8.63
N ILE A 36 13.28 -23.69 9.17
CA ILE A 36 12.05 -23.92 9.94
C ILE A 36 12.05 -23.06 11.22
N LEU A 37 13.17 -22.98 11.93
CA LEU A 37 13.27 -22.15 13.12
C LEU A 37 13.09 -20.66 12.80
N ALA A 38 13.67 -20.16 11.70
CA ALA A 38 13.50 -18.79 11.22
C ALA A 38 12.06 -18.52 10.78
N ALA A 39 11.42 -19.47 10.10
CA ALA A 39 10.01 -19.41 9.74
C ALA A 39 9.11 -19.32 10.98
N LEU A 40 9.34 -20.14 11.99
CA LEU A 40 8.62 -20.10 13.26
C LEU A 40 8.86 -18.78 14.01
N ALA A 41 10.10 -18.30 14.07
CA ALA A 41 10.43 -17.02 14.67
C ALA A 41 9.74 -15.85 13.93
N GLY A 42 9.74 -15.87 12.60
CA GLY A 42 9.03 -14.89 11.78
C GLY A 42 7.51 -14.93 11.98
N GLY A 43 6.94 -16.12 12.04
CA GLY A 43 5.51 -16.33 12.33
C GLY A 43 5.11 -15.86 13.74
N THR A 44 5.90 -16.16 14.76
CA THR A 44 5.65 -15.72 16.14
C THR A 44 5.80 -14.20 16.29
N ALA A 45 6.80 -13.61 15.65
CA ALA A 45 6.96 -12.15 15.61
C ALA A 45 5.77 -11.47 14.91
N ALA A 46 5.32 -12.01 13.77
CA ALA A 46 4.15 -11.51 13.05
C ALA A 46 2.85 -11.68 13.85
N TYR A 47 2.66 -12.79 14.55
CA TYR A 47 1.55 -13.00 15.49
C TYR A 47 1.55 -11.94 16.59
N TYR A 48 2.71 -11.69 17.20
CA TYR A 48 2.87 -10.67 18.24
C TYR A 48 2.56 -9.25 17.71
N LEU A 49 3.04 -8.91 16.51
CA LEU A 49 2.75 -7.62 15.87
C LEU A 49 1.26 -7.48 15.53
N ALA A 50 0.64 -8.52 14.97
CA ALA A 50 -0.80 -8.55 14.74
C ALA A 50 -1.59 -8.45 16.05
N GLY A 51 -1.06 -9.03 17.14
CA GLY A 51 -1.61 -8.95 18.49
C GLY A 51 -1.65 -7.53 19.07
N ARG A 52 -0.80 -6.62 18.61
CA ARG A 52 -0.78 -5.21 19.05
C ARG A 52 -1.71 -4.29 18.28
N GLN A 53 -2.18 -4.70 17.10
CA GLN A 53 -3.08 -3.87 16.30
C GLN A 53 -4.50 -3.90 16.86
N ASN A 54 -5.16 -2.74 16.87
CA ASN A 54 -6.54 -2.62 17.29
C ASN A 54 -7.47 -3.27 16.26
N TYR A 55 -8.57 -3.82 16.74
CA TYR A 55 -9.59 -4.39 15.88
C TYR A 55 -10.29 -3.31 15.06
N ILE A 56 -10.53 -3.62 13.79
CA ILE A 56 -11.30 -2.79 12.88
C ILE A 56 -12.49 -3.61 12.41
N TYR A 57 -13.67 -3.02 12.52
CA TYR A 57 -14.94 -3.59 12.10
C TYR A 57 -15.47 -2.80 10.91
N GLN A 58 -16.20 -3.44 10.04
CA GLN A 58 -16.87 -2.80 8.91
C GLN A 58 -18.36 -3.08 9.01
N LYS A 59 -19.13 -2.04 8.83
CA LYS A 59 -20.60 -2.10 8.70
C LYS A 59 -20.98 -1.45 7.39
N THR A 60 -22.07 -1.95 6.80
CA THR A 60 -22.62 -1.47 5.53
C THR A 60 -24.07 -1.07 5.71
N ALA A 61 -24.50 -0.04 4.99
CA ALA A 61 -25.88 0.40 4.92
C ALA A 61 -26.22 0.70 3.46
N SER A 62 -27.44 0.38 3.06
CA SER A 62 -27.91 0.62 1.69
C SER A 62 -29.05 1.63 1.72
N VAL A 63 -28.92 2.66 0.89
CA VAL A 63 -29.93 3.69 0.72
C VAL A 63 -30.35 3.82 -0.72
N LEU A 64 -31.64 3.92 -0.94
CA LEU A 64 -32.22 4.24 -2.25
C LEU A 64 -32.42 5.75 -2.33
N MET A 65 -31.67 6.40 -3.22
CA MET A 65 -31.89 7.81 -3.52
C MET A 65 -33.11 7.97 -4.42
N ARG A 66 -33.96 8.86 -4.05
CA ARG A 66 -35.17 9.14 -4.82
C ARG A 66 -34.79 10.12 -5.94
N ASP A 67 -34.95 9.69 -7.19
CA ASP A 67 -34.86 10.60 -8.32
C ASP A 67 -35.97 11.64 -8.24
N ALA A 68 -35.62 12.89 -8.40
CA ALA A 68 -36.59 14.01 -8.45
C ALA A 68 -37.63 13.86 -9.57
N LYS A 69 -37.48 12.84 -10.43
CA LYS A 69 -38.27 12.58 -11.64
C LYS A 69 -39.66 12.00 -11.39
N THR A 70 -40.04 11.59 -10.19
CA THR A 70 -41.32 10.86 -9.99
C THR A 70 -42.52 11.74 -9.63
N SER A 71 -42.37 13.07 -9.60
CA SER A 71 -43.49 13.95 -9.20
C SER A 71 -43.88 15.08 -10.13
N SER A 72 -43.35 15.16 -11.34
CA SER A 72 -43.80 16.19 -12.30
C SER A 72 -44.03 15.61 -13.72
N ASP A 73 -45.22 15.87 -14.24
CA ASP A 73 -45.74 15.67 -15.56
C ASP A 73 -44.83 15.12 -16.67
N ALA A 74 -45.31 14.03 -17.31
CA ALA A 74 -44.73 13.42 -18.51
C ALA A 74 -44.48 14.42 -19.67
N SER A 75 -45.03 15.61 -19.61
CA SER A 75 -44.77 16.71 -20.53
C SER A 75 -43.45 17.43 -20.31
N SER A 76 -43.04 17.64 -19.06
CA SER A 76 -41.73 18.23 -18.75
C SER A 76 -40.57 17.25 -18.95
N GLU A 77 -40.78 15.96 -18.75
CA GLU A 77 -39.75 14.92 -19.03
C GLU A 77 -39.49 14.79 -20.53
N ARG A 78 -40.52 14.89 -21.39
CA ARG A 78 -40.32 14.88 -22.84
C ARG A 78 -39.53 16.09 -23.32
N ILE A 79 -39.79 17.25 -22.80
CA ILE A 79 -39.07 18.49 -23.14
C ILE A 79 -37.62 18.41 -22.66
N MET A 80 -37.33 17.81 -21.50
CA MET A 80 -35.98 17.61 -21.00
C MET A 80 -35.22 16.54 -21.79
N ALA A 81 -35.89 15.43 -22.18
CA ALA A 81 -35.27 14.39 -22.97
C ALA A 81 -34.97 14.87 -24.42
N GLU A 82 -35.85 15.69 -25.03
CA GLU A 82 -35.60 16.32 -26.33
C GLU A 82 -34.43 17.33 -26.30
N LEU A 83 -34.16 17.92 -25.13
CA LEU A 83 -33.01 18.84 -24.90
C LEU A 83 -31.70 18.11 -24.53
N GLY A 84 -31.71 16.77 -24.53
CA GLY A 84 -30.49 15.97 -24.32
C GLY A 84 -29.96 15.97 -22.87
N ILE A 85 -30.83 16.27 -21.89
CA ILE A 85 -30.46 16.33 -20.48
C ILE A 85 -30.67 14.96 -19.83
N ASP A 86 -29.59 14.15 -19.83
CA ASP A 86 -29.53 12.92 -19.02
C ASP A 86 -29.17 13.26 -17.58
N SER A 87 -30.17 13.60 -16.78
CA SER A 87 -30.01 14.13 -15.42
C SER A 87 -29.82 13.04 -14.35
N GLY A 88 -29.97 11.76 -14.66
CA GLY A 88 -29.94 10.68 -13.66
C GLY A 88 -28.57 10.38 -13.08
N ALA A 89 -27.51 10.46 -13.86
CA ALA A 89 -26.15 10.07 -13.40
C ALA A 89 -25.44 11.18 -12.61
N ALA A 90 -25.66 12.43 -12.95
CA ALA A 90 -25.04 13.57 -12.29
C ALA A 90 -25.59 13.79 -10.86
N ASN A 91 -26.88 13.62 -10.65
CA ASN A 91 -27.52 13.79 -9.34
C ASN A 91 -26.99 12.80 -8.29
N LEU A 92 -26.83 11.53 -8.64
CA LEU A 92 -26.33 10.52 -7.69
C LEU A 92 -24.86 10.67 -7.35
N ALA A 93 -24.04 11.19 -8.26
CA ALA A 93 -22.66 11.53 -7.95
C ALA A 93 -22.60 12.66 -6.90
N ASN A 94 -23.40 13.71 -7.09
CA ASN A 94 -23.48 14.82 -6.14
C ASN A 94 -23.96 14.36 -4.77
N GLU A 95 -24.98 13.49 -4.70
CA GLU A 95 -25.47 12.95 -3.44
C GLU A 95 -24.42 12.11 -2.70
N SER A 96 -23.60 11.35 -3.43
CA SER A 96 -22.47 10.62 -2.85
C SER A 96 -21.40 11.56 -2.27
N PHE A 97 -21.19 12.73 -2.88
CA PHE A 97 -20.26 13.74 -2.37
C PHE A 97 -20.83 14.46 -1.13
N ILE A 98 -22.13 14.75 -1.14
CA ILE A 98 -22.81 15.35 0.02
C ILE A 98 -22.72 14.43 1.23
N LEU A 99 -22.96 13.12 1.06
CA LEU A 99 -22.83 12.12 2.12
C LEU A 99 -21.39 12.04 2.69
N LYS A 100 -20.38 12.34 1.88
CA LYS A 100 -18.95 12.41 2.28
C LYS A 100 -18.53 13.82 2.73
N SER A 101 -19.44 14.76 2.89
CA SER A 101 -19.08 16.12 3.28
C SER A 101 -18.64 16.18 4.73
N THR A 102 -17.60 16.98 5.00
CA THR A 102 -17.12 17.23 6.37
C THR A 102 -18.19 17.92 7.22
N ALA A 103 -19.02 18.76 6.62
CA ALA A 103 -20.10 19.47 7.32
C ALA A 103 -21.14 18.49 7.89
N LEU A 104 -21.53 17.49 7.10
CA LEU A 104 -22.47 16.47 7.51
C LEU A 104 -21.88 15.57 8.59
N MET A 105 -20.64 15.08 8.39
CA MET A 105 -19.97 14.23 9.37
C MET A 105 -19.68 14.98 10.67
N LYS A 106 -19.37 16.28 10.62
CA LYS A 106 -19.22 17.13 11.81
C LYS A 106 -20.48 17.13 12.65
N LYS A 107 -21.66 17.28 12.02
CA LYS A 107 -22.94 17.23 12.70
C LYS A 107 -23.16 15.87 13.38
N VAL A 108 -22.84 14.77 12.67
CA VAL A 108 -22.91 13.41 13.24
C VAL A 108 -22.02 13.26 14.46
N VAL A 109 -20.77 13.77 14.39
CA VAL A 109 -19.82 13.73 15.52
C VAL A 109 -20.33 14.54 16.70
N GLU A 110 -20.94 15.70 16.48
CA GLU A 110 -21.52 16.55 17.53
C GLU A 110 -22.73 15.87 18.16
N ASP A 111 -23.68 15.36 17.37
CA ASP A 111 -24.91 14.75 17.85
C ASP A 111 -24.68 13.46 18.63
N LEU A 112 -23.70 12.63 18.19
CA LEU A 112 -23.33 11.38 18.85
C LEU A 112 -22.20 11.53 19.89
N ASN A 113 -21.69 12.74 20.12
CA ASN A 113 -20.58 13.05 21.05
C ASN A 113 -19.32 12.20 20.80
N LEU A 114 -18.98 11.94 19.52
CA LEU A 114 -17.85 11.09 19.12
C LEU A 114 -16.48 11.74 19.28
N ASN A 115 -16.43 13.04 19.57
CA ASN A 115 -15.25 13.79 19.91
C ASN A 115 -14.57 13.31 21.21
N THR A 116 -15.30 12.56 22.05
CA THR A 116 -14.78 11.89 23.24
C THR A 116 -14.89 10.38 23.06
N SER A 117 -13.79 9.66 23.13
CA SER A 117 -13.73 8.21 22.98
C SER A 117 -13.13 7.54 24.21
N TYR A 118 -13.65 6.37 24.54
CA TYR A 118 -13.30 5.61 25.74
C TYR A 118 -12.63 4.30 25.33
N TRP A 119 -11.46 4.03 25.91
CA TRP A 119 -10.64 2.88 25.55
C TRP A 119 -10.22 2.13 26.81
N GLN A 120 -10.13 0.82 26.70
CA GLN A 120 -9.56 -0.04 27.73
C GLN A 120 -8.36 -0.79 27.14
N LYS A 121 -7.25 -0.78 27.88
CA LYS A 121 -6.11 -1.62 27.54
C LYS A 121 -6.39 -3.05 28.02
N LYS A 122 -6.52 -3.98 27.10
CA LYS A 122 -6.66 -5.41 27.38
C LYS A 122 -5.54 -6.15 26.70
N ASP A 123 -4.72 -6.85 27.46
CA ASP A 123 -3.51 -7.51 27.00
C ASP A 123 -2.57 -6.51 26.27
N PHE A 124 -2.37 -6.69 24.97
CA PHE A 124 -1.51 -5.84 24.13
C PHE A 124 -2.27 -4.85 23.25
N ARG A 125 -3.61 -4.79 23.36
CA ARG A 125 -4.51 -4.00 22.51
C ARG A 125 -5.30 -2.99 23.32
N GLU A 126 -5.77 -1.95 22.62
CA GLU A 126 -6.77 -1.03 23.13
C GLU A 126 -8.13 -1.37 22.50
N ILE A 127 -9.13 -1.55 23.33
CA ILE A 127 -10.51 -1.83 22.93
C ILE A 127 -11.33 -0.56 23.09
N ASP A 128 -11.99 -0.13 22.01
CA ASP A 128 -12.94 0.99 22.03
C ASP A 128 -14.24 0.57 22.74
N LEU A 129 -14.48 1.15 23.90
CA LEU A 129 -15.64 0.85 24.74
C LEU A 129 -16.93 1.50 24.20
N TYR A 130 -16.82 2.61 23.49
CA TYR A 130 -17.96 3.38 22.97
C TYR A 130 -19.10 3.50 24.00
N LYS A 131 -20.28 2.92 23.75
CA LYS A 131 -21.43 2.92 24.68
C LYS A 131 -21.30 1.97 25.87
N THR A 132 -20.29 1.10 25.88
CA THR A 132 -20.05 0.15 27.00
C THR A 132 -19.07 0.70 28.03
N SER A 133 -18.74 1.98 27.98
CA SER A 133 -17.87 2.62 28.96
C SER A 133 -18.52 2.65 30.36
N PRO A 134 -17.78 2.28 31.43
CA PRO A 134 -18.26 2.38 32.81
C PRO A 134 -18.32 3.82 33.29
N LEU A 135 -17.68 4.74 32.58
CA LEU A 135 -17.55 6.15 32.94
C LEU A 135 -17.98 7.05 31.78
N LEU A 136 -18.61 8.18 32.14
CA LEU A 136 -18.90 9.26 31.21
C LEU A 136 -18.15 10.53 31.67
N VAL A 137 -17.37 11.13 30.81
CA VAL A 137 -16.63 12.36 31.08
C VAL A 137 -17.33 13.51 30.39
N HIS A 138 -17.73 14.49 31.15
CA HIS A 138 -18.31 15.73 30.66
C HIS A 138 -17.25 16.83 30.72
N PHE A 139 -16.99 17.47 29.58
CA PHE A 139 -16.07 18.61 29.49
C PHE A 139 -16.92 19.91 29.63
N GLU A 140 -16.86 20.55 30.80
CA GLU A 140 -17.60 21.80 31.04
C GLU A 140 -16.92 23.00 30.37
N ARG A 141 -15.59 23.03 30.42
CA ARG A 141 -14.74 24.00 29.72
C ARG A 141 -13.55 23.31 29.14
N ILE A 142 -13.44 23.32 27.81
CA ILE A 142 -12.27 22.89 27.06
C ILE A 142 -12.11 23.74 25.82
N ASP A 143 -10.88 24.02 25.42
CA ASP A 143 -10.63 24.63 24.11
C ASP A 143 -11.07 23.64 23.02
N LYS A 144 -11.97 24.09 22.14
CA LYS A 144 -12.57 23.28 21.06
C LYS A 144 -11.54 22.70 20.07
N GLN A 145 -10.34 23.25 20.03
CA GLN A 145 -9.26 22.80 19.14
C GLN A 145 -8.23 21.93 19.85
N ARG A 146 -8.36 21.71 21.15
CA ARG A 146 -7.36 20.97 21.92
C ARG A 146 -7.69 19.49 22.01
N ALA A 147 -6.76 18.64 21.63
CA ALA A 147 -6.81 17.21 21.92
C ALA A 147 -6.20 16.93 23.30
N CYS A 148 -6.79 16.01 24.05
CA CYS A 148 -6.24 15.54 25.31
C CYS A 148 -6.51 14.05 25.53
N THR A 149 -5.62 13.41 26.29
CA THR A 149 -5.78 12.03 26.73
C THR A 149 -5.72 11.99 28.24
N LEU A 150 -6.75 11.40 28.84
CA LEU A 150 -6.90 11.21 30.27
C LEU A 150 -6.92 9.71 30.57
N GLN A 151 -6.26 9.30 31.62
CA GLN A 151 -6.34 7.93 32.12
C GLN A 151 -7.08 7.98 33.45
N ILE A 152 -8.20 7.30 33.54
CA ILE A 152 -9.05 7.30 34.72
C ILE A 152 -9.10 5.89 35.27
N THR A 153 -8.67 5.74 36.52
CA THR A 153 -8.71 4.46 37.24
C THR A 153 -9.68 4.59 38.39
N PRO A 154 -10.81 3.90 38.36
CA PRO A 154 -11.74 3.80 39.47
C PRO A 154 -11.03 3.23 40.70
N LEU A 155 -11.20 3.87 41.86
CA LEU A 155 -10.67 3.40 43.16
C LEU A 155 -11.77 2.72 43.96
N ASP A 156 -12.94 3.40 44.07
CA ASP A 156 -14.12 2.90 44.75
C ASP A 156 -15.38 3.51 44.11
N GLU A 157 -16.55 3.27 44.67
CA GLU A 157 -17.82 3.80 44.17
C GLU A 157 -17.91 5.36 44.16
N LYS A 158 -17.03 6.06 44.86
CA LYS A 158 -17.08 7.53 45.03
C LYS A 158 -15.86 8.22 44.46
N ARG A 159 -14.72 7.52 44.33
CA ARG A 159 -13.41 8.11 44.01
C ARG A 159 -12.77 7.46 42.80
N PHE A 160 -12.01 8.26 42.08
CA PHE A 160 -11.18 7.82 40.98
C PHE A 160 -9.81 8.50 41.01
N MET A 161 -8.80 7.85 40.44
CA MET A 161 -7.52 8.44 40.14
C MET A 161 -7.51 8.86 38.67
N LEU A 162 -7.21 10.14 38.42
CA LEU A 162 -7.01 10.67 37.08
C LEU A 162 -5.54 10.93 36.85
N SER A 163 -5.01 10.41 35.74
CA SER A 163 -3.64 10.70 35.28
C SER A 163 -3.70 11.38 33.92
N HIS A 164 -2.95 12.44 33.76
CA HIS A 164 -2.76 13.11 32.47
C HIS A 164 -1.29 13.50 32.29
N SER A 165 -0.84 13.58 31.04
CA SER A 165 0.51 14.07 30.73
C SER A 165 0.49 15.60 30.67
N ASN A 166 1.46 16.25 31.33
CA ASN A 166 1.68 17.68 31.19
C ASN A 166 2.46 17.98 29.88
N ASN A 167 2.66 19.27 29.58
CA ASN A 167 3.41 19.71 28.38
C ASN A 167 4.89 19.31 28.39
N GLN A 168 5.40 18.81 29.51
CA GLN A 168 6.80 18.34 29.69
C GLN A 168 6.92 16.82 29.65
N GLY A 169 5.79 16.11 29.40
CA GLY A 169 5.76 14.64 29.33
C GLY A 169 5.65 13.94 30.67
N GLU A 170 5.54 14.67 31.80
CA GLU A 170 5.37 14.10 33.12
C GLU A 170 3.91 13.73 33.36
N SER A 171 3.67 12.59 33.99
CA SER A 171 2.33 12.16 34.40
C SER A 171 1.95 12.80 35.72
N VAL A 172 0.95 13.67 35.67
CA VAL A 172 0.32 14.25 36.88
C VAL A 172 -0.84 13.37 37.29
N GLN A 173 -0.88 12.96 38.55
CA GLN A 173 -1.98 12.19 39.14
C GLN A 173 -2.80 13.04 40.07
N LEU A 174 -4.11 13.00 39.93
CA LEU A 174 -5.08 13.74 40.72
C LEU A 174 -6.18 12.77 41.21
N GLU A 175 -6.50 12.82 42.48
CA GLU A 175 -7.65 12.12 43.00
C GLU A 175 -8.89 13.00 42.81
N GLY A 176 -10.01 12.41 42.35
CA GLY A 176 -11.28 13.09 42.12
C GLY A 176 -12.44 12.30 42.65
N PHE A 177 -13.59 13.01 42.79
CA PHE A 177 -14.88 12.44 43.21
C PHE A 177 -15.85 12.44 42.05
N TYR A 178 -16.62 11.36 41.88
CA TYR A 178 -17.66 11.30 40.87
C TYR A 178 -18.70 12.40 41.07
N GLY A 179 -19.16 12.97 39.97
CA GLY A 179 -20.17 14.05 39.97
C GLY A 179 -19.67 15.43 40.39
N LYS A 180 -18.40 15.57 40.81
CA LYS A 180 -17.82 16.88 41.15
C LYS A 180 -16.90 17.38 40.01
N PRO A 181 -16.93 18.69 39.73
CA PRO A 181 -16.06 19.28 38.73
C PRO A 181 -14.60 19.24 39.22
N LEU A 182 -13.68 18.74 38.36
CA LEU A 182 -12.25 18.72 38.56
C LEU A 182 -11.59 19.70 37.57
N THR A 183 -10.85 20.65 38.13
CA THR A 183 -10.14 21.65 37.30
C THR A 183 -8.78 21.15 36.92
N LEU A 184 -8.55 21.04 35.62
CA LEU A 184 -7.27 20.75 35.00
C LEU A 184 -6.69 22.03 34.39
N PRO A 185 -5.38 22.12 34.12
CA PRO A 185 -4.77 23.30 33.51
C PRO A 185 -5.36 23.70 32.14
N PHE A 186 -6.06 22.79 31.47
CA PHE A 186 -6.57 22.94 30.10
C PHE A 186 -8.08 22.66 29.98
N ALA A 187 -8.75 22.16 31.02
CA ALA A 187 -10.16 21.82 30.97
C ALA A 187 -10.78 21.77 32.40
N VAL A 188 -12.08 21.98 32.47
CA VAL A 188 -12.88 21.61 33.64
C VAL A 188 -13.73 20.42 33.23
N ILE A 189 -13.61 19.33 33.96
CA ILE A 189 -14.28 18.06 33.66
C ILE A 189 -15.10 17.59 34.85
N SER A 190 -16.23 16.95 34.58
CA SER A 190 -16.96 16.15 35.55
C SER A 190 -17.07 14.71 35.05
N ILE A 191 -16.85 13.74 35.96
CA ILE A 191 -16.85 12.31 35.65
C ILE A 191 -18.05 11.67 36.39
N HIS A 192 -18.85 10.96 35.62
CA HIS A 192 -20.04 10.28 36.13
C HIS A 192 -19.92 8.77 35.86
N PRO A 193 -20.22 7.92 36.85
CA PRO A 193 -20.33 6.49 36.61
C PRO A 193 -21.59 6.21 35.80
N THR A 194 -21.52 5.25 34.88
CA THR A 194 -22.69 4.74 34.15
C THR A 194 -23.28 3.54 34.87
N SER A 195 -24.44 3.09 34.42
CA SER A 195 -25.06 1.84 34.93
C SER A 195 -24.22 0.59 34.71
N LEU A 196 -23.16 0.67 33.89
CA LEU A 196 -22.22 -0.40 33.60
C LEU A 196 -21.02 -0.42 34.54
N MET A 197 -20.95 0.54 35.47
CA MET A 197 -19.93 0.57 36.52
C MET A 197 -20.22 -0.53 37.54
N THR A 198 -19.28 -1.48 37.65
CA THR A 198 -19.31 -2.60 38.59
C THR A 198 -17.97 -2.72 39.28
N ASP A 199 -17.92 -3.46 40.39
CA ASP A 199 -16.62 -3.73 41.09
C ASP A 199 -15.53 -4.36 40.20
N ALA A 200 -15.94 -5.02 39.13
CA ALA A 200 -14.99 -5.56 38.14
C ALA A 200 -14.18 -4.48 37.41
N TRP A 201 -14.54 -3.20 37.50
CA TRP A 201 -13.82 -2.08 36.93
C TRP A 201 -12.88 -1.39 37.92
N ASN A 202 -12.94 -1.72 39.21
CA ASN A 202 -12.00 -1.23 40.19
C ASN A 202 -10.57 -1.58 39.78
N GLU A 203 -9.67 -0.62 39.87
CA GLU A 203 -8.25 -0.71 39.44
C GLU A 203 -8.02 -0.87 37.93
N LYS A 204 -9.06 -0.94 37.09
CA LYS A 204 -8.90 -0.98 35.64
C LYS A 204 -8.91 0.41 35.05
N THR A 205 -7.85 0.77 34.36
CA THR A 205 -7.73 2.10 33.74
C THR A 205 -8.56 2.22 32.47
N VAL A 206 -9.42 3.24 32.43
CA VAL A 206 -10.14 3.69 31.25
C VAL A 206 -9.38 4.87 30.63
N ILE A 207 -8.99 4.77 29.40
CA ILE A 207 -8.31 5.83 28.64
C ILE A 207 -9.38 6.62 27.91
N VAL A 208 -9.49 7.91 28.25
CA VAL A 208 -10.44 8.84 27.62
C VAL A 208 -9.65 9.76 26.70
N ARG A 209 -10.01 9.76 25.42
CA ARG A 209 -9.40 10.63 24.40
C ARG A 209 -10.44 11.63 23.91
N HIS A 210 -10.15 12.88 24.12
CA HIS A 210 -10.92 13.98 23.54
C HIS A 210 -10.16 14.58 22.37
N LYS A 211 -10.83 14.72 21.23
CA LYS A 211 -10.29 15.27 20.00
C LYS A 211 -11.18 16.37 19.45
N PRO A 212 -10.63 17.34 18.70
CA PRO A 212 -11.44 18.32 17.99
C PRO A 212 -12.50 17.65 17.09
N VAL A 213 -13.69 18.23 17.06
CA VAL A 213 -14.81 17.68 16.27
C VAL A 213 -14.41 17.52 14.79
N LEU A 214 -13.69 18.49 14.24
CA LEU A 214 -13.24 18.45 12.84
C LEU A 214 -12.27 17.31 12.58
N GLU A 215 -11.30 17.07 13.49
CA GLU A 215 -10.34 15.97 13.37
C GLU A 215 -11.07 14.62 13.44
N THR A 216 -12.02 14.49 14.37
CA THR A 216 -12.81 13.26 14.51
C THR A 216 -13.67 13.01 13.28
N ALA A 217 -14.31 14.05 12.72
CA ALA A 217 -15.08 13.95 11.49
C ALA A 217 -14.21 13.50 10.29
N ASN A 218 -13.03 14.10 10.13
CA ASN A 218 -12.11 13.70 9.07
C ASN A 218 -11.64 12.25 9.22
N ASN A 219 -11.33 11.82 10.44
CA ASN A 219 -10.93 10.44 10.71
C ASN A 219 -12.04 9.43 10.35
N LEU A 220 -13.32 9.77 10.63
CA LEU A 220 -14.46 8.93 10.25
C LEU A 220 -14.67 8.93 8.73
N LEU A 221 -14.48 10.08 8.06
CA LEU A 221 -14.58 10.18 6.60
C LEU A 221 -13.53 9.35 5.87
N HIS A 222 -12.32 9.22 6.42
CA HIS A 222 -11.31 8.30 5.86
C HIS A 222 -11.75 6.83 5.89
N GLY A 223 -12.55 6.46 6.89
CA GLY A 223 -13.13 5.11 6.99
C GLY A 223 -14.42 4.93 6.20
N LEU A 224 -15.05 6.01 5.70
CA LEU A 224 -16.32 5.98 5.00
C LEU A 224 -16.11 5.81 3.49
N THR A 225 -16.64 4.75 2.94
CA THR A 225 -16.75 4.54 1.49
C THR A 225 -18.22 4.57 1.08
N VAL A 226 -18.52 5.31 0.01
CA VAL A 226 -19.83 5.35 -0.61
C VAL A 226 -19.65 4.90 -2.05
N THR A 227 -20.28 3.80 -2.41
CA THR A 227 -20.15 3.16 -3.72
C THR A 227 -21.51 2.94 -4.34
N ARG A 228 -21.53 2.83 -5.67
CA ARG A 228 -22.69 2.40 -6.44
C ARG A 228 -22.47 0.95 -6.83
N PRO A 229 -23.33 0.01 -6.44
CA PRO A 229 -23.21 -1.39 -6.83
C PRO A 229 -23.32 -1.60 -8.35
N ASP A 230 -24.20 -0.81 -9.01
CA ASP A 230 -24.40 -0.83 -10.47
C ASP A 230 -24.32 0.57 -11.05
N ALA A 231 -23.35 0.79 -11.94
CA ALA A 231 -23.02 2.13 -12.46
C ALA A 231 -24.05 2.69 -13.48
N LYS A 232 -25.00 1.90 -13.98
CA LYS A 232 -25.81 2.31 -15.13
C LYS A 232 -27.31 2.56 -14.86
N GLU A 233 -27.93 1.93 -13.89
CA GLU A 233 -29.39 2.01 -13.75
C GLU A 233 -29.95 2.09 -12.31
N SER A 234 -29.15 1.97 -11.26
CA SER A 234 -29.69 1.96 -9.91
C SER A 234 -29.46 3.24 -9.14
N SER A 235 -30.55 3.81 -8.59
CA SER A 235 -30.51 4.90 -7.62
C SER A 235 -30.04 4.42 -6.23
N LEU A 236 -29.38 3.25 -6.16
CA LEU A 236 -28.89 2.63 -4.93
C LEU A 236 -27.48 3.15 -4.60
N LEU A 237 -27.27 3.61 -3.37
CA LEU A 237 -25.98 3.90 -2.81
C LEU A 237 -25.70 2.92 -1.66
N GLU A 238 -24.55 2.29 -1.71
CA GLU A 238 -24.03 1.46 -0.63
C GLU A 238 -22.96 2.25 0.13
N MET A 239 -23.15 2.39 1.42
CA MET A 239 -22.21 3.05 2.32
C MET A 239 -21.55 2.02 3.20
N SER A 240 -20.24 2.04 3.34
CA SER A 240 -19.54 1.23 4.30
C SER A 240 -18.62 2.09 5.17
N LEU A 241 -18.62 1.79 6.48
CA LEU A 241 -17.78 2.48 7.46
C LEU A 241 -16.91 1.48 8.20
N THR A 242 -15.63 1.80 8.29
CA THR A 242 -14.69 1.07 9.14
C THR A 242 -14.46 1.82 10.44
N ALA A 243 -14.63 1.14 11.58
CA ALA A 243 -14.43 1.72 12.91
C ALA A 243 -13.82 0.72 13.90
N SER A 244 -13.33 1.24 15.03
CA SER A 244 -12.76 0.45 16.12
C SER A 244 -13.81 -0.34 16.94
N ASN A 245 -15.08 0.01 16.80
CA ASN A 245 -16.19 -0.63 17.48
C ASN A 245 -17.36 -0.87 16.50
N PRO A 246 -17.98 -2.06 16.45
CA PRO A 246 -19.03 -2.37 15.50
C PRO A 246 -20.28 -1.52 15.70
N GLN A 247 -20.68 -1.29 16.94
CA GLN A 247 -21.86 -0.48 17.26
C GLN A 247 -21.65 0.99 16.91
N LYS A 248 -20.44 1.51 17.09
CA LYS A 248 -20.07 2.86 16.66
C LYS A 248 -20.22 3.01 15.15
N ALA A 249 -19.78 2.02 14.35
CA ALA A 249 -19.95 2.05 12.91
C ALA A 249 -21.43 2.05 12.50
N GLU A 250 -22.25 1.23 13.15
CA GLU A 250 -23.70 1.17 12.91
C GLU A 250 -24.38 2.50 13.25
N ASP A 251 -24.10 3.04 14.44
CA ASP A 251 -24.72 4.30 14.90
C ASP A 251 -24.32 5.47 14.00
N VAL A 252 -23.05 5.56 13.61
CA VAL A 252 -22.56 6.63 12.71
C VAL A 252 -23.23 6.54 11.34
N LEU A 253 -23.32 5.36 10.73
CA LEU A 253 -23.97 5.21 9.42
C LEU A 253 -25.45 5.53 9.47
N ASN A 254 -26.17 4.99 10.47
CA ASN A 254 -27.60 5.24 10.61
C ASN A 254 -27.88 6.73 10.90
N HIS A 255 -27.09 7.34 11.78
CA HIS A 255 -27.25 8.76 12.11
C HIS A 255 -26.84 9.67 10.94
N LEU A 256 -25.81 9.29 10.15
CA LEU A 256 -25.44 10.00 8.95
C LEU A 256 -26.60 10.11 7.96
N ILE A 257 -27.33 9.02 7.75
CA ILE A 257 -28.52 9.00 6.88
C ILE A 257 -29.63 9.91 7.46
N GLN A 258 -29.83 9.87 8.78
CA GLN A 258 -30.82 10.72 9.45
C GLN A 258 -30.49 12.20 9.29
N VAL A 259 -29.25 12.60 9.56
CA VAL A 259 -28.78 13.99 9.43
C VAL A 259 -28.87 14.46 7.98
N TYR A 260 -28.47 13.61 7.02
CA TYR A 260 -28.64 13.89 5.60
C TYR A 260 -30.11 14.17 5.25
N ASN A 261 -31.01 13.27 5.63
CA ASN A 261 -32.45 13.44 5.37
C ASN A 261 -33.00 14.70 6.02
N GLN A 262 -32.57 15.03 7.24
CA GLN A 262 -33.00 16.24 7.91
C GLN A 262 -32.55 17.51 7.21
N ILE A 263 -31.26 17.56 6.80
CA ILE A 263 -30.70 18.71 6.08
C ILE A 263 -31.37 18.87 4.71
N SER A 264 -31.54 17.78 3.96
CA SER A 264 -32.23 17.81 2.67
C SER A 264 -33.68 18.30 2.82
N LYS A 265 -34.37 17.87 3.86
CA LYS A 265 -35.73 18.34 4.17
C LYS A 265 -35.75 19.84 4.51
N ASP A 266 -34.82 20.30 5.34
CA ASP A 266 -34.73 21.70 5.72
C ASP A 266 -34.41 22.61 4.53
N GLU A 267 -33.51 22.16 3.62
CA GLU A 267 -33.19 22.90 2.41
C GLU A 267 -34.38 23.00 1.45
N ARG A 268 -35.10 21.89 1.20
CA ARG A 268 -36.33 21.88 0.39
C ARG A 268 -37.39 22.78 0.98
N ASN A 269 -37.62 22.70 2.29
CA ASN A 269 -38.57 23.56 2.96
C ASN A 269 -38.22 25.05 2.84
N LYS A 270 -36.93 25.40 2.98
CA LYS A 270 -36.45 26.78 2.77
C LYS A 270 -36.69 27.28 1.35
N ALA A 271 -36.43 26.43 0.35
CA ALA A 271 -36.69 26.76 -1.04
C ALA A 271 -38.19 26.95 -1.30
N ALA A 272 -39.01 26.01 -0.84
CA ALA A 272 -40.48 26.07 -0.98
C ALA A 272 -41.08 27.29 -0.28
N LEU A 273 -40.61 27.66 0.93
CA LEU A 273 -41.05 28.89 1.64
C LEU A 273 -40.65 30.17 0.85
N LYS A 274 -39.49 30.21 0.23
CA LYS A 274 -39.11 31.35 -0.61
C LYS A 274 -40.05 31.47 -1.83
N THR A 275 -40.36 30.33 -2.45
CA THR A 275 -41.29 30.27 -3.58
C THR A 275 -42.70 30.67 -3.18
N GLU A 276 -43.19 30.21 -2.04
CA GLU A 276 -44.48 30.59 -1.48
C GLU A 276 -44.60 32.10 -1.25
N ASN A 277 -43.61 32.69 -0.56
CA ASN A 277 -43.60 34.13 -0.30
C ASN A 277 -43.59 34.95 -1.62
N PHE A 278 -42.89 34.47 -2.64
CA PHE A 278 -42.87 35.09 -3.96
C PHE A 278 -44.27 35.02 -4.61
N ILE A 279 -44.88 33.82 -4.64
CA ILE A 279 -46.21 33.62 -5.26
C ILE A 279 -47.26 34.46 -4.53
N GLN A 280 -47.26 34.46 -3.20
CA GLN A 280 -48.19 35.27 -2.41
C GLN A 280 -48.02 36.76 -2.66
N SER A 281 -46.77 37.27 -2.75
CA SER A 281 -46.53 38.67 -3.11
C SER A 281 -47.11 39.00 -4.48
N ARG A 282 -46.92 38.11 -5.44
CA ARG A 282 -47.40 38.30 -6.83
C ARG A 282 -48.92 38.18 -6.95
N LEU A 283 -49.53 37.24 -6.23
CA LEU A 283 -51.00 37.14 -6.14
C LEU A 283 -51.62 38.40 -5.57
N LYS A 284 -50.98 39.00 -4.55
CA LYS A 284 -51.46 40.28 -3.98
C LYS A 284 -51.35 41.42 -4.98
N GLU A 285 -50.23 41.55 -5.71
CA GLU A 285 -50.10 42.55 -6.77
C GLU A 285 -51.12 42.38 -7.90
N LEU A 286 -51.27 41.15 -8.38
CA LEU A 286 -52.24 40.85 -9.43
C LEU A 286 -53.68 41.01 -8.98
N GLY A 287 -54.01 40.61 -7.75
CA GLY A 287 -55.33 40.82 -7.17
C GLY A 287 -55.72 42.30 -7.05
N ALA A 288 -54.77 43.13 -6.64
CA ALA A 288 -54.96 44.59 -6.62
C ALA A 288 -55.13 45.16 -8.05
N ALA A 289 -54.31 44.71 -8.98
CA ALA A 289 -54.38 45.14 -10.36
C ALA A 289 -55.66 44.67 -11.08
N LEU A 290 -56.16 43.48 -10.76
CA LEU A 290 -57.42 42.93 -11.25
C LEU A 290 -58.61 43.80 -10.74
N SER A 291 -58.62 44.10 -9.42
CA SER A 291 -59.63 44.96 -8.81
C SER A 291 -59.68 46.36 -9.41
N ASP A 292 -58.52 46.91 -9.79
CA ASP A 292 -58.43 48.24 -10.45
C ASP A 292 -59.04 48.18 -11.86
N VAL A 293 -58.71 47.12 -12.62
CA VAL A 293 -59.30 46.95 -13.97
C VAL A 293 -60.77 46.68 -13.90
N ASP A 294 -61.27 45.91 -12.93
CA ASP A 294 -62.72 45.65 -12.69
C ASP A 294 -63.45 46.95 -12.43
N LYS A 295 -62.88 47.83 -11.59
CA LYS A 295 -63.46 49.13 -11.34
C LYS A 295 -63.55 49.98 -12.64
N LYS A 296 -62.48 50.02 -13.41
CA LYS A 296 -62.44 50.71 -14.69
C LYS A 296 -63.48 50.15 -15.69
N ILE A 297 -63.62 48.85 -15.77
CA ILE A 297 -64.64 48.20 -16.62
C ILE A 297 -66.05 48.54 -16.12
N THR A 298 -66.26 48.53 -14.79
CA THR A 298 -67.57 48.88 -14.22
C THR A 298 -67.92 50.32 -14.39
N GLU A 299 -66.97 51.26 -14.19
CA GLU A 299 -67.13 52.70 -14.48
C GLU A 299 -67.43 52.95 -15.95
N PHE A 300 -66.75 52.23 -16.86
CA PHE A 300 -66.99 52.34 -18.27
C PHE A 300 -68.37 51.80 -18.68
N LYS A 301 -68.79 50.65 -18.16
CA LYS A 301 -70.12 50.05 -18.37
C LYS A 301 -71.26 50.91 -17.86
N THR A 302 -71.04 51.63 -16.78
CA THR A 302 -72.05 52.57 -16.21
C THR A 302 -72.12 53.91 -16.96
N LYS A 303 -71.07 54.31 -17.64
CA LYS A 303 -71.03 55.54 -18.46
C LYS A 303 -71.44 55.32 -19.92
N SER A 304 -71.37 54.13 -20.43
CA SER A 304 -71.63 53.80 -21.84
C SER A 304 -72.73 52.80 -21.94
N ASP A 305 -73.90 53.24 -22.33
CA ASP A 305 -75.11 52.41 -22.58
C ASP A 305 -74.93 51.64 -23.93
N ILE A 306 -73.99 50.67 -24.01
CA ILE A 306 -73.70 49.92 -25.29
C ILE A 306 -73.71 48.41 -25.00
N VAL A 307 -74.68 47.79 -25.70
CA VAL A 307 -74.85 46.32 -25.78
C VAL A 307 -74.59 45.85 -27.22
N LYS A 308 -73.74 44.84 -27.38
CA LYS A 308 -73.65 43.78 -28.38
C LYS A 308 -73.08 44.00 -29.81
N ASP A 309 -72.22 43.04 -30.15
CA ASP A 309 -71.85 42.38 -31.42
C ASP A 309 -70.72 43.01 -32.28
N THR A 310 -69.53 42.43 -32.19
CA THR A 310 -68.70 42.18 -33.39
C THR A 310 -67.66 41.06 -33.05
N ASP A 311 -67.87 39.87 -33.53
CA ASP A 311 -67.30 38.64 -32.96
C ASP A 311 -66.32 37.84 -33.83
N THR A 312 -65.76 38.28 -34.93
CA THR A 312 -64.99 37.32 -35.77
C THR A 312 -63.53 37.70 -36.16
N THR A 313 -63.13 38.96 -36.17
CA THR A 313 -61.78 39.35 -36.54
C THR A 313 -60.93 39.65 -35.31
N MET A 314 -61.51 39.86 -34.16
CA MET A 314 -60.82 40.14 -32.87
C MET A 314 -60.32 38.89 -32.15
N SER A 315 -60.86 37.68 -32.46
CA SER A 315 -60.50 36.46 -31.73
C SER A 315 -59.09 35.98 -32.05
N ALA A 316 -58.59 36.19 -33.29
CA ALA A 316 -57.26 35.77 -33.71
C ALA A 316 -56.14 36.65 -33.13
N ASP A 317 -56.31 38.01 -33.11
CA ASP A 317 -55.34 38.94 -32.53
C ASP A 317 -55.37 38.90 -31.01
N PHE A 318 -56.53 38.56 -30.44
CA PHE A 318 -56.68 38.32 -29.01
C PHE A 318 -55.94 37.09 -28.53
N SER A 319 -56.02 35.96 -29.24
CA SER A 319 -55.29 34.74 -28.93
C SER A 319 -53.78 34.94 -29.01
N THR A 320 -53.30 35.74 -29.97
CA THR A 320 -51.89 36.09 -30.14
C THR A 320 -51.37 36.98 -29.00
N SER A 321 -52.17 37.98 -28.59
CA SER A 321 -51.81 38.85 -27.46
C SER A 321 -51.76 38.05 -26.12
N GLN A 322 -52.70 37.13 -25.91
CA GLN A 322 -52.73 36.25 -24.75
C GLN A 322 -51.51 35.30 -24.70
N ALA A 323 -51.11 34.73 -25.84
CA ALA A 323 -49.92 33.90 -25.95
C ALA A 323 -48.65 34.69 -25.61
N LEU A 324 -48.53 35.94 -26.09
CA LEU A 324 -47.41 36.83 -25.80
C LEU A 324 -47.33 37.18 -24.33
N GLU A 325 -48.43 37.51 -23.68
CA GLU A 325 -48.39 37.82 -22.24
C GLU A 325 -48.10 36.64 -21.34
N LYS A 326 -48.52 35.45 -21.71
CA LYS A 326 -48.10 34.23 -21.04
C LYS A 326 -46.59 34.02 -21.18
N GLU A 327 -46.03 34.22 -22.38
CA GLU A 327 -44.59 34.09 -22.63
C GLU A 327 -43.79 35.16 -21.86
N ILE A 328 -44.27 36.39 -21.77
CA ILE A 328 -43.72 37.47 -20.96
C ILE A 328 -43.67 37.10 -19.49
N PHE A 329 -44.79 36.57 -18.94
CA PHE A 329 -44.88 36.12 -17.55
C PHE A 329 -43.91 34.98 -17.24
N ASP A 330 -43.81 34.00 -18.12
CA ASP A 330 -42.86 32.85 -17.96
C ASP A 330 -41.41 33.35 -17.93
N LEU A 331 -41.06 34.34 -18.79
CA LEU A 331 -39.72 34.96 -18.78
C LEU A 331 -39.44 35.77 -17.52
N GLU A 332 -40.43 36.56 -17.05
CA GLU A 332 -40.27 37.29 -15.78
C GLU A 332 -40.03 36.34 -14.59
N THR A 333 -40.76 35.21 -14.59
CA THR A 333 -40.59 34.20 -13.56
C THR A 333 -39.19 33.57 -13.62
N GLN A 334 -38.68 33.23 -14.81
CA GLN A 334 -37.33 32.72 -14.99
C GLN A 334 -36.27 33.75 -14.58
N ILE A 335 -36.45 35.03 -14.88
CA ILE A 335 -35.55 36.11 -14.45
C ILE A 335 -35.47 36.22 -12.91
N LYS A 336 -36.61 36.07 -12.24
CA LYS A 336 -36.67 36.13 -10.76
C LYS A 336 -36.04 34.89 -10.14
N LEU A 337 -36.28 33.70 -10.67
CA LEU A 337 -35.60 32.47 -10.22
C LEU A 337 -34.09 32.58 -10.38
N ALA A 338 -33.63 33.10 -11.53
CA ALA A 338 -32.21 33.34 -11.77
C ALA A 338 -31.62 34.41 -10.82
N ALA A 339 -32.41 35.41 -10.39
CA ALA A 339 -31.99 36.40 -9.39
C ALA A 339 -31.83 35.77 -8.01
N ILE A 340 -32.76 34.94 -7.58
CA ILE A 340 -32.66 34.18 -6.30
C ILE A 340 -31.40 33.30 -6.28
N LEU A 341 -31.10 32.65 -7.40
CA LEU A 341 -29.91 31.82 -7.52
C LEU A 341 -28.62 32.65 -7.47
N ALA A 342 -28.60 33.84 -8.10
CA ALA A 342 -27.47 34.75 -8.02
C ALA A 342 -27.23 35.25 -6.59
N ASP A 343 -28.28 35.49 -5.82
CA ASP A 343 -28.16 35.90 -4.42
C ASP A 343 -27.66 34.74 -3.53
N ASN A 344 -28.10 33.51 -3.79
CA ASN A 344 -27.53 32.32 -3.14
C ASN A 344 -26.04 32.17 -3.45
N LEU A 345 -25.61 32.35 -4.70
CA LEU A 345 -24.20 32.33 -5.13
C LEU A 345 -23.37 33.41 -4.41
N LYS A 346 -23.93 34.61 -4.20
CA LYS A 346 -23.27 35.67 -3.41
C LYS A 346 -23.21 35.34 -1.92
N GLU A 347 -24.22 34.68 -1.38
CA GLU A 347 -24.21 34.26 0.03
C GLU A 347 -23.11 33.22 0.31
N THR A 348 -22.83 32.34 -0.66
CA THR A 348 -21.70 31.39 -0.56
C THR A 348 -20.33 32.07 -0.56
N GLU A 349 -20.22 33.32 -0.97
CA GLU A 349 -19.00 34.12 -0.84
C GLU A 349 -18.66 34.42 0.62
N ARG A 350 -19.69 34.61 1.46
CA ARG A 350 -19.54 34.93 2.88
C ARG A 350 -19.47 33.71 3.77
N LYS A 351 -20.23 32.64 3.45
CA LYS A 351 -20.39 31.48 4.33
C LYS A 351 -19.79 30.17 3.80
N GLN A 352 -19.20 30.20 2.61
CA GLN A 352 -18.68 29.00 1.94
C GLN A 352 -19.60 27.78 2.09
N GLY A 353 -20.31 27.38 1.08
CA GLY A 353 -21.28 26.28 1.14
C GLY A 353 -21.56 25.70 -0.25
N LEU A 354 -22.25 24.56 -0.25
CA LEU A 354 -22.79 23.94 -1.47
C LEU A 354 -24.03 24.71 -1.93
N ILE A 355 -24.27 24.72 -3.23
CA ILE A 355 -25.45 25.32 -3.84
C ILE A 355 -26.29 24.20 -4.43
N SER A 356 -27.60 24.25 -4.17
CA SER A 356 -28.53 23.28 -4.77
C SER A 356 -28.53 23.41 -6.29
N VAL A 357 -28.40 22.29 -6.98
CA VAL A 357 -28.43 22.19 -8.44
C VAL A 357 -29.88 22.24 -8.97
N GLU A 358 -30.85 21.95 -8.12
CA GLU A 358 -32.29 22.06 -8.46
C GLU A 358 -32.71 23.53 -8.49
N THR A 359 -32.42 24.17 -9.60
CA THR A 359 -32.63 25.62 -9.76
C THR A 359 -34.02 26.01 -10.29
N GLY A 360 -34.80 25.07 -10.76
CA GLY A 360 -36.06 25.33 -11.47
C GLY A 360 -35.89 26.12 -12.77
N LEU A 361 -34.66 26.33 -13.22
CA LEU A 361 -34.34 27.01 -14.50
C LEU A 361 -34.16 25.97 -15.62
N PRO A 362 -34.67 26.22 -16.81
CA PRO A 362 -34.56 25.30 -17.95
C PRO A 362 -33.14 25.26 -18.57
N ASP A 363 -32.18 26.09 -18.08
CA ASP A 363 -30.83 26.16 -18.65
C ASP A 363 -29.88 25.18 -17.98
N SER A 364 -29.59 24.09 -18.71
CA SER A 364 -28.61 23.08 -18.32
C SER A 364 -27.16 23.61 -18.21
N GLY A 365 -26.85 24.73 -18.87
CA GLY A 365 -25.52 25.35 -18.79
C GLY A 365 -25.24 25.92 -17.41
N ILE A 366 -26.24 26.54 -16.78
CA ILE A 366 -26.14 27.07 -15.42
C ILE A 366 -25.99 25.94 -14.41
N ALA A 367 -26.80 24.90 -14.53
CA ALA A 367 -26.73 23.74 -13.66
C ALA A 367 -25.32 23.12 -13.66
N ARG A 368 -24.73 22.93 -14.85
CA ARG A 368 -23.34 22.43 -14.98
C ARG A 368 -22.30 23.37 -14.33
N GLN A 369 -22.46 24.68 -14.47
CA GLN A 369 -21.52 25.63 -13.84
C GLN A 369 -21.60 25.60 -12.31
N ILE A 370 -22.80 25.40 -11.76
CA ILE A 370 -23.01 25.21 -10.30
C ILE A 370 -22.40 23.88 -9.84
N GLU A 371 -22.56 22.81 -10.63
CA GLU A 371 -21.95 21.52 -10.36
C GLU A 371 -20.42 21.62 -10.31
N HIS A 372 -19.78 22.26 -11.29
CA HIS A 372 -18.34 22.51 -11.28
C HIS A 372 -17.88 23.34 -10.08
N TYR A 373 -18.70 24.29 -9.64
CA TYR A 373 -18.41 25.02 -8.39
C TYR A 373 -18.49 24.10 -7.18
N ASN A 374 -19.54 23.27 -7.08
CA ASN A 374 -19.72 22.33 -5.97
C ASN A 374 -18.60 21.31 -5.91
N GLU A 375 -18.17 20.76 -7.04
CA GLU A 375 -16.98 19.88 -7.12
C GLU A 375 -15.71 20.58 -6.62
N ALA A 376 -15.44 21.78 -7.14
CA ALA A 376 -14.28 22.55 -6.73
C ALA A 376 -14.30 22.91 -5.24
N TYR A 377 -15.47 23.22 -4.69
CA TYR A 377 -15.66 23.48 -3.26
C TYR A 377 -15.38 22.24 -2.42
N LEU A 378 -15.86 21.07 -2.82
CA LEU A 378 -15.63 19.80 -2.12
C LEU A 378 -14.15 19.38 -2.16
N GLU A 379 -13.48 19.52 -3.31
CA GLU A 379 -12.04 19.31 -3.43
C GLU A 379 -11.24 20.23 -2.50
N TYR A 380 -11.59 21.51 -2.47
CA TYR A 380 -10.97 22.48 -1.56
C TYR A 380 -11.19 22.09 -0.10
N GLN A 381 -12.42 21.75 0.30
CA GLN A 381 -12.77 21.41 1.67
C GLN A 381 -12.03 20.17 2.15
N LYS A 382 -11.89 19.14 1.27
CA LYS A 382 -11.18 17.90 1.56
C LYS A 382 -9.71 18.13 1.91
N ILE A 383 -9.05 19.06 1.23
CA ILE A 383 -7.62 19.36 1.42
C ILE A 383 -7.40 20.41 2.49
N ALA A 384 -8.25 21.43 2.57
CA ALA A 384 -8.12 22.53 3.53
C ALA A 384 -8.19 22.06 4.99
N GLY A 385 -8.99 20.99 5.26
CA GLY A 385 -9.10 20.40 6.59
C GLY A 385 -7.85 19.65 7.05
N SER A 386 -7.04 19.14 6.13
CA SER A 386 -5.88 18.30 6.44
C SER A 386 -4.52 18.98 6.24
N ALA A 387 -4.41 19.88 5.27
CA ALA A 387 -3.12 20.45 4.84
C ALA A 387 -2.90 21.92 5.29
N GLY A 388 -3.91 22.55 5.91
CA GLY A 388 -3.86 23.94 6.35
C GLY A 388 -4.05 24.96 5.20
N SER A 389 -4.45 26.18 5.55
CA SER A 389 -4.86 27.23 4.60
C SER A 389 -3.71 27.84 3.78
N GLN A 390 -2.47 27.66 4.19
CA GLN A 390 -1.27 28.21 3.56
C GLN A 390 -0.56 27.21 2.62
N ASN A 391 -1.03 25.97 2.53
CA ASN A 391 -0.44 24.98 1.62
C ASN A 391 -0.66 25.42 0.15
N PRO A 392 0.35 25.36 -0.73
CA PRO A 392 0.22 25.73 -2.14
C PRO A 392 -0.93 25.00 -2.87
N ILE A 393 -1.18 23.74 -2.53
CA ILE A 393 -2.29 22.94 -3.09
C ILE A 393 -3.62 23.51 -2.61
N THR A 394 -3.75 23.83 -1.32
CA THR A 394 -4.97 24.43 -0.76
C THR A 394 -5.25 25.80 -1.38
N VAL A 395 -4.21 26.59 -1.62
CA VAL A 395 -4.34 27.89 -2.30
C VAL A 395 -4.82 27.70 -3.74
N SER A 396 -4.21 26.81 -4.48
CA SER A 396 -4.60 26.51 -5.87
C SER A 396 -6.04 26.00 -5.99
N LEU A 397 -6.48 25.13 -5.08
CA LEU A 397 -7.87 24.64 -5.04
C LEU A 397 -8.86 25.73 -4.66
N ARG A 398 -8.50 26.63 -3.75
CA ARG A 398 -9.28 27.82 -3.43
C ARG A 398 -9.43 28.75 -4.63
N ASP A 399 -8.36 28.97 -5.38
CA ASP A 399 -8.40 29.79 -6.59
C ASP A 399 -9.26 29.14 -7.68
N ARG A 400 -9.19 27.80 -7.83
CA ARG A 400 -10.08 27.04 -8.73
C ARG A 400 -11.55 27.16 -8.29
N MET A 401 -11.87 27.00 -7.02
CA MET A 401 -13.21 27.19 -6.48
C MET A 401 -13.72 28.61 -6.74
N ASN A 402 -12.88 29.63 -6.51
CA ASN A 402 -13.26 31.02 -6.78
C ASN A 402 -13.46 31.30 -8.27
N SER A 403 -12.66 30.72 -9.14
CA SER A 403 -12.79 30.88 -10.59
C SER A 403 -14.05 30.18 -11.12
N THR A 404 -14.38 28.97 -10.65
CA THR A 404 -15.62 28.29 -11.01
C THR A 404 -16.86 29.02 -10.49
N ARG A 405 -16.80 29.59 -9.27
CA ARG A 405 -17.85 30.47 -8.75
C ARG A 405 -18.06 31.70 -9.64
N ALA A 406 -16.97 32.37 -10.02
CA ALA A 406 -17.02 33.53 -10.93
C ALA A 406 -17.60 33.15 -12.30
N ALA A 407 -17.26 31.98 -12.83
CA ALA A 407 -17.82 31.44 -14.06
C ALA A 407 -19.34 31.18 -13.95
N ALA A 408 -19.79 30.59 -12.85
CA ALA A 408 -21.23 30.39 -12.58
C ALA A 408 -21.98 31.72 -12.47
N ASN A 409 -21.42 32.69 -11.76
CA ASN A 409 -22.01 34.06 -11.67
C ASN A 409 -22.08 34.72 -13.04
N LYS A 410 -21.07 34.60 -13.86
CA LYS A 410 -21.03 35.18 -15.21
C LYS A 410 -22.04 34.50 -16.13
N ALA A 411 -22.15 33.16 -16.09
CA ALA A 411 -23.16 32.40 -16.82
C ALA A 411 -24.58 32.84 -16.47
N LEU A 412 -24.84 32.98 -15.17
CA LEU A 412 -26.15 33.39 -14.64
C LEU A 412 -26.47 34.85 -15.02
N SER A 413 -25.46 35.77 -14.96
CA SER A 413 -25.60 37.13 -15.44
C SER A 413 -25.90 37.21 -16.92
N ASN A 414 -25.21 36.42 -17.76
CA ASN A 414 -25.46 36.35 -19.19
C ASN A 414 -26.86 35.81 -19.50
N TYR A 415 -27.27 34.73 -18.77
CA TYR A 415 -28.61 34.18 -18.93
C TYR A 415 -29.68 35.18 -18.60
N ARG A 416 -29.57 35.91 -17.47
CA ARG A 416 -30.49 36.98 -17.11
C ARG A 416 -30.52 38.10 -18.16
N SER A 417 -29.35 38.48 -18.69
CA SER A 417 -29.26 39.48 -19.76
C SER A 417 -30.01 39.01 -21.02
N ASN A 418 -29.82 37.75 -21.43
CA ASN A 418 -30.51 37.19 -22.57
C ASN A 418 -32.03 37.13 -22.38
N LEU A 419 -32.47 36.73 -21.17
CA LEU A 419 -33.91 36.72 -20.84
C LEU A 419 -34.49 38.12 -20.84
N ASN A 420 -33.79 39.12 -20.33
CA ASN A 420 -34.24 40.52 -20.37
C ASN A 420 -34.30 41.07 -21.79
N LEU A 421 -33.36 40.69 -22.67
CA LEU A 421 -33.43 41.06 -24.09
C LEU A 421 -34.66 40.47 -24.75
N LYS A 422 -34.93 39.17 -24.51
CA LYS A 422 -36.09 38.46 -25.03
C LYS A 422 -37.40 39.07 -24.49
N LEU A 423 -37.45 39.38 -23.18
CA LEU A 423 -38.55 40.04 -22.51
C LEU A 423 -38.85 41.42 -23.18
N ASN A 424 -37.83 42.24 -23.37
CA ASN A 424 -37.98 43.55 -24.00
C ASN A 424 -38.47 43.46 -25.46
N GLN A 425 -38.03 42.42 -26.20
CA GLN A 425 -38.53 42.15 -27.56
C GLN A 425 -40.01 41.80 -27.57
N LEU A 426 -40.44 40.95 -26.61
CA LEU A 426 -41.86 40.55 -26.51
C LEU A 426 -42.73 41.70 -26.05
N ILE A 427 -42.25 42.53 -25.11
CA ILE A 427 -42.94 43.77 -24.69
C ILE A 427 -43.12 44.71 -25.88
N SER A 428 -42.01 44.99 -26.65
CA SER A 428 -42.09 45.82 -27.84
C SER A 428 -43.04 45.26 -28.88
N LYS A 429 -43.09 43.91 -29.07
CA LYS A 429 -44.04 43.26 -29.99
C LYS A 429 -45.48 43.39 -29.50
N ARG A 430 -45.73 43.24 -28.19
CA ARG A 430 -47.04 43.47 -27.57
C ARG A 430 -47.50 44.93 -27.81
N ASP A 431 -46.60 45.89 -27.54
CA ASP A 431 -46.91 47.31 -27.65
C ASP A 431 -47.23 47.70 -29.11
N SER A 432 -46.47 47.13 -30.10
CA SER A 432 -46.74 47.35 -31.53
C SER A 432 -48.05 46.72 -32.01
N LEU A 433 -48.45 45.57 -31.42
CA LEU A 433 -49.76 44.99 -31.68
C LEU A 433 -50.91 45.83 -31.10
N THR A 434 -50.68 46.37 -29.91
CA THR A 434 -51.62 47.30 -29.25
C THR A 434 -51.82 48.59 -30.03
N GLU A 435 -50.77 49.18 -30.61
CA GLU A 435 -50.78 50.39 -31.43
C GLU A 435 -51.56 50.16 -32.76
N ARG A 436 -51.40 48.97 -33.40
CA ARG A 436 -52.17 48.60 -34.62
C ARG A 436 -53.66 48.42 -34.34
N LEU A 437 -54.03 47.97 -33.18
CA LEU A 437 -55.43 47.81 -32.77
C LEU A 437 -56.11 49.15 -32.43
N THR A 438 -55.32 50.21 -32.16
CA THR A 438 -55.83 51.55 -31.81
C THR A 438 -56.23 52.41 -33.02
N GLU A 439 -55.76 52.08 -34.23
CA GLU A 439 -56.02 52.89 -35.42
C GLU A 439 -57.39 52.68 -36.08
N THR A 440 -58.17 51.62 -35.71
CA THR A 440 -59.32 51.20 -36.51
C THR A 440 -60.72 51.42 -35.89
N ALA A 441 -60.91 51.90 -34.68
CA ALA A 441 -62.26 52.06 -34.11
C ALA A 441 -62.39 53.09 -32.99
N SER A 442 -63.02 54.18 -33.26
CA SER A 442 -63.05 55.35 -32.36
C SER A 442 -64.18 55.42 -31.35
N ARG A 443 -64.79 54.35 -30.86
CA ARG A 443 -65.69 54.37 -29.71
C ARG A 443 -65.86 53.05 -28.95
N GLU A 444 -65.55 51.91 -29.54
CA GLU A 444 -65.51 50.62 -28.79
C GLU A 444 -64.13 50.35 -28.18
N GLN A 445 -63.17 51.24 -28.45
CA GLN A 445 -61.74 51.06 -28.19
C GLN A 445 -61.31 51.14 -26.74
N GLU A 446 -62.10 51.67 -25.81
CA GLU A 446 -61.67 51.83 -24.41
C GLU A 446 -62.01 50.61 -23.54
N ILE A 447 -63.10 49.83 -23.87
CA ILE A 447 -63.48 48.67 -23.04
C ILE A 447 -62.78 47.37 -23.43
N ILE A 448 -62.51 47.19 -24.73
CA ILE A 448 -61.86 45.96 -25.21
C ILE A 448 -60.47 45.71 -24.61
N PRO A 449 -59.57 46.73 -24.55
CA PRO A 449 -58.31 46.53 -23.86
C PRO A 449 -58.44 46.25 -22.36
N LEU A 450 -59.43 46.85 -21.70
CA LEU A 450 -59.71 46.63 -20.29
C LEU A 450 -60.23 45.20 -20.03
N VAL A 451 -61.18 44.72 -20.87
CA VAL A 451 -61.68 43.31 -20.76
C VAL A 451 -60.56 42.31 -21.07
N ARG A 452 -59.68 42.62 -22.02
CA ARG A 452 -58.56 41.80 -22.36
C ARG A 452 -57.53 41.77 -21.22
N GLU A 453 -57.19 42.95 -20.69
CA GLU A 453 -56.29 43.09 -19.53
C GLU A 453 -56.87 42.33 -18.31
N HIS A 454 -58.16 42.43 -18.07
CA HIS A 454 -58.84 41.68 -17.02
C HIS A 454 -58.69 40.18 -17.21
N LYS A 455 -59.05 39.67 -18.40
CA LYS A 455 -58.96 38.22 -18.70
C LYS A 455 -57.54 37.66 -18.57
N VAL A 456 -56.55 38.37 -19.02
CA VAL A 456 -55.13 37.95 -18.89
C VAL A 456 -54.72 37.95 -17.43
N LYS A 457 -55.01 38.99 -16.67
CA LYS A 457 -54.69 39.06 -15.25
C LYS A 457 -55.43 37.98 -14.46
N GLU A 458 -56.66 37.67 -14.81
CA GLU A 458 -57.44 36.58 -14.23
C GLU A 458 -56.81 35.21 -14.48
N GLU A 459 -56.41 34.90 -15.72
CA GLU A 459 -55.73 33.66 -16.05
C GLU A 459 -54.39 33.52 -15.34
N LEU A 460 -53.58 34.61 -15.28
CA LEU A 460 -52.35 34.64 -14.54
C LEU A 460 -52.56 34.47 -13.02
N TYR A 461 -53.64 35.08 -12.46
CA TYR A 461 -53.99 34.89 -11.05
C TYR A 461 -54.40 33.46 -10.77
N LEU A 462 -55.21 32.81 -11.61
CA LEU A 462 -55.61 31.41 -11.50
C LEU A 462 -54.40 30.48 -11.64
N MET A 463 -53.49 30.78 -12.58
CA MET A 463 -52.24 30.01 -12.74
C MET A 463 -51.37 30.09 -11.51
N LEU A 464 -51.17 31.28 -10.93
CA LEU A 464 -50.42 31.44 -9.70
C LEU A 464 -51.07 30.76 -8.51
N LEU A 465 -52.40 30.80 -8.43
CA LEU A 465 -53.16 30.08 -7.39
C LEU A 465 -52.95 28.58 -7.51
N SER A 466 -52.96 28.04 -8.75
CA SER A 466 -52.65 26.63 -9.00
C SER A 466 -51.20 26.28 -8.57
N LYS A 467 -50.22 27.17 -8.82
CA LYS A 467 -48.84 27.00 -8.40
C LYS A 467 -48.64 27.14 -6.92
N GLU A 468 -49.42 27.98 -6.22
CA GLU A 468 -49.49 28.05 -4.76
C GLU A 468 -49.94 26.70 -4.16
N GLN A 469 -51.04 26.15 -4.73
CA GLN A 469 -51.57 24.84 -4.31
C GLN A 469 -50.55 23.72 -4.53
N GLU A 470 -49.87 23.70 -5.70
CA GLU A 470 -48.84 22.73 -6.03
C GLU A 470 -47.66 22.82 -5.07
N ASN A 471 -47.19 24.06 -4.78
CA ASN A 471 -46.12 24.29 -3.81
C ASN A 471 -46.50 23.89 -2.38
N ALA A 472 -47.73 24.20 -1.96
CA ALA A 472 -48.27 23.81 -0.66
C ALA A 472 -48.37 22.28 -0.53
N LEU A 473 -48.79 21.58 -1.60
CA LEU A 473 -48.81 20.11 -1.65
C LEU A 473 -47.41 19.54 -1.59
N ALA A 474 -46.43 20.10 -2.34
CA ALA A 474 -45.03 19.69 -2.30
C ALA A 474 -44.43 19.83 -0.89
N MET A 475 -44.79 20.92 -0.17
CA MET A 475 -44.35 21.11 1.23
C MET A 475 -45.01 20.08 2.18
N ALA A 476 -46.27 19.75 1.97
CA ALA A 476 -47.02 18.79 2.83
C ALA A 476 -46.50 17.34 2.64
N VAL A 477 -46.07 16.99 1.44
CA VAL A 477 -45.60 15.63 1.05
C VAL A 477 -44.06 15.54 1.04
N THR A 478 -43.34 16.31 1.87
CA THR A 478 -41.87 16.25 1.92
C THR A 478 -41.39 14.88 2.41
N GLU A 479 -41.22 13.93 1.50
CA GLU A 479 -40.63 12.63 1.78
C GLU A 479 -39.09 12.72 1.89
N SER A 480 -38.49 11.74 2.59
CA SER A 480 -37.04 11.63 2.73
C SER A 480 -36.35 11.49 1.38
N SER A 481 -35.28 12.24 1.17
CA SER A 481 -34.45 12.15 -0.05
C SER A 481 -33.75 10.81 -0.19
N ALA A 482 -33.30 10.24 0.95
CA ALA A 482 -32.71 8.90 1.01
C ALA A 482 -33.67 7.97 1.77
N ARG A 483 -34.22 6.99 1.06
CA ARG A 483 -34.99 5.90 1.69
C ARG A 483 -34.05 4.82 2.13
N VAL A 484 -34.02 4.52 3.42
CA VAL A 484 -33.24 3.42 3.98
C VAL A 484 -33.80 2.10 3.42
N LEU A 485 -32.99 1.38 2.66
CA LEU A 485 -33.32 0.04 2.19
C LEU A 485 -32.86 -0.97 3.23
N GLU A 486 -31.61 -0.82 3.69
CA GLU A 486 -31.03 -1.63 4.75
C GLU A 486 -30.32 -0.71 5.73
N THR A 487 -30.69 -0.84 7.02
CA THR A 487 -29.98 -0.16 8.12
C THR A 487 -28.56 -0.71 8.22
N ALA A 488 -27.67 0.03 8.88
CA ALA A 488 -26.30 -0.39 9.07
C ALA A 488 -26.23 -1.80 9.69
N HIS A 489 -25.66 -2.74 8.98
CA HIS A 489 -25.51 -4.13 9.36
C HIS A 489 -24.13 -4.65 8.94
N GLY A 490 -23.78 -5.85 9.38
CA GLY A 490 -22.53 -6.49 9.02
C GLY A 490 -21.99 -7.37 10.14
N PRO A 491 -20.89 -8.08 9.90
CA PRO A 491 -20.34 -9.02 10.85
C PRO A 491 -19.86 -8.30 12.13
N ASN A 492 -20.03 -8.98 13.28
CA ASN A 492 -19.50 -8.52 14.55
C ASN A 492 -18.07 -9.03 14.83
N PHE A 493 -17.45 -9.71 13.87
CA PHE A 493 -16.04 -10.07 13.95
C PHE A 493 -15.18 -9.04 13.20
N PRO A 494 -13.95 -8.79 13.67
CA PRO A 494 -13.08 -7.79 13.06
C PRO A 494 -12.62 -8.21 11.67
N ILE A 495 -12.59 -7.26 10.73
CA ILE A 495 -12.03 -7.46 9.39
C ILE A 495 -10.50 -7.32 9.36
N SER A 496 -9.93 -6.65 10.37
CA SER A 496 -8.49 -6.42 10.53
C SER A 496 -8.13 -6.45 12.03
N PRO A 497 -6.94 -6.95 12.41
CA PRO A 497 -5.93 -7.57 11.56
C PRO A 497 -6.31 -8.99 11.12
N LYS A 498 -6.03 -9.35 9.87
CA LYS A 498 -6.16 -10.73 9.39
C LYS A 498 -4.98 -11.55 9.89
N THR A 499 -5.05 -12.03 11.13
CA THR A 499 -3.97 -12.73 11.84
C THR A 499 -3.34 -13.85 11.02
N ILE A 500 -4.14 -14.61 10.28
CA ILE A 500 -3.65 -15.70 9.41
C ILE A 500 -2.73 -15.16 8.31
N GLN A 501 -3.08 -14.03 7.69
CA GLN A 501 -2.25 -13.43 6.64
C GLN A 501 -0.94 -12.86 7.20
N TYR A 502 -0.97 -12.26 8.40
CA TYR A 502 0.22 -11.81 9.10
C TYR A 502 1.16 -12.96 9.44
N ILE A 503 0.63 -14.05 10.00
CA ILE A 503 1.40 -15.25 10.33
C ILE A 503 1.98 -15.87 9.05
N ALA A 504 1.15 -16.05 8.01
CA ALA A 504 1.61 -16.59 6.74
C ALA A 504 2.71 -15.73 6.09
N GLY A 505 2.54 -14.40 6.09
CA GLY A 505 3.55 -13.47 5.62
C GLY A 505 4.84 -13.49 6.44
N GLY A 506 4.72 -13.55 7.76
CA GLY A 506 5.87 -13.62 8.67
C GLY A 506 6.64 -14.94 8.55
N THR A 507 5.92 -16.07 8.45
CA THR A 507 6.55 -17.40 8.25
C THR A 507 7.25 -17.49 6.90
N ALA A 508 6.59 -17.05 5.83
CA ALA A 508 7.19 -17.00 4.49
C ALA A 508 8.39 -16.06 4.44
N GLY A 509 8.27 -14.86 5.04
CA GLY A 509 9.35 -13.88 5.11
C GLY A 509 10.56 -14.39 5.89
N GLY A 510 10.36 -15.04 7.03
CA GLY A 510 11.42 -15.67 7.83
C GLY A 510 12.13 -16.79 7.08
N ALA A 511 11.37 -17.64 6.39
CA ALA A 511 11.93 -18.71 5.55
C ALA A 511 12.76 -18.14 4.39
N LEU A 512 12.20 -17.20 3.62
CA LEU A 512 12.89 -16.57 2.49
C LEU A 512 14.14 -15.83 2.93
N PHE A 513 14.05 -15.05 4.02
CA PHE A 513 15.22 -14.34 4.55
C PHE A 513 16.37 -15.29 4.89
N SER A 514 16.07 -16.42 5.56
CA SER A 514 17.09 -17.40 5.92
C SER A 514 17.69 -18.09 4.69
N ILE A 515 16.87 -18.43 3.68
CA ILE A 515 17.35 -19.00 2.41
C ILE A 515 18.30 -18.03 1.71
N PHE A 516 17.91 -16.75 1.58
CA PHE A 516 18.75 -15.74 0.95
C PHE A 516 20.03 -15.46 1.73
N ALA A 517 19.96 -15.43 3.06
CA ALA A 517 21.13 -15.25 3.92
C ALA A 517 22.13 -16.39 3.76
N PHE A 518 21.67 -17.65 3.75
CA PHE A 518 22.54 -18.80 3.55
C PHE A 518 23.05 -18.94 2.11
N MET A 519 22.23 -18.57 1.12
CA MET A 519 22.67 -18.51 -0.27
C MET A 519 23.77 -17.46 -0.47
N GLY A 520 23.59 -16.26 0.12
CA GLY A 520 24.62 -15.23 0.13
C GLY A 520 25.90 -15.70 0.85
N ALA A 521 25.77 -16.37 2.00
CA ALA A 521 26.90 -16.96 2.70
C ALA A 521 27.59 -18.08 1.89
N ALA A 522 26.83 -18.88 1.15
CA ALA A 522 27.37 -19.90 0.26
C ALA A 522 28.13 -19.29 -0.93
N MET A 523 27.62 -18.20 -1.50
CA MET A 523 28.30 -17.46 -2.59
C MET A 523 29.61 -16.78 -2.13
N LEU A 524 29.68 -16.38 -0.87
CA LEU A 524 30.92 -15.82 -0.26
C LEU A 524 31.93 -16.88 0.16
N ASN A 525 31.56 -18.19 0.06
CA ASN A 525 32.44 -19.28 0.43
C ASN A 525 33.35 -19.66 -0.74
N ASN A 526 34.57 -19.10 -0.77
CA ASN A 526 35.57 -19.37 -1.79
C ASN A 526 36.40 -20.66 -1.55
N LYS A 527 35.91 -21.58 -0.69
CA LYS A 527 36.63 -22.83 -0.42
C LYS A 527 36.15 -23.94 -1.31
N VAL A 528 37.12 -24.70 -1.88
CA VAL A 528 36.85 -25.92 -2.61
C VAL A 528 36.45 -27.03 -1.62
N ASN A 529 35.26 -27.55 -1.74
CA ASN A 529 34.74 -28.63 -0.91
C ASN A 529 34.64 -29.97 -1.64
N ASN A 530 34.48 -29.93 -2.98
CA ASN A 530 34.35 -31.11 -3.82
C ASN A 530 34.84 -30.81 -5.23
N LYS A 531 34.89 -31.83 -6.08
CA LYS A 531 35.40 -31.71 -7.48
C LYS A 531 34.56 -30.75 -8.35
N HIS A 532 33.27 -30.57 -8.04
CA HIS A 532 32.37 -29.67 -8.79
C HIS A 532 32.65 -28.19 -8.54
N ASP A 533 33.36 -27.88 -7.44
CA ASP A 533 33.77 -26.50 -7.13
C ASP A 533 34.97 -26.04 -7.97
N LEU A 534 35.58 -26.95 -8.73
CA LEU A 534 36.68 -26.63 -9.61
C LEU A 534 36.15 -26.19 -10.98
N PRO A 535 36.75 -25.11 -11.57
CA PRO A 535 36.31 -24.65 -12.88
C PRO A 535 36.47 -25.76 -13.93
N SER A 536 35.47 -25.93 -14.79
CA SER A 536 35.49 -26.90 -15.91
C SER A 536 36.62 -26.64 -16.94
N THR A 537 37.22 -25.45 -16.87
CA THR A 537 38.37 -25.03 -17.66
C THR A 537 39.69 -25.67 -17.19
N ASN A 538 39.72 -26.38 -16.08
CA ASN A 538 40.92 -27.08 -15.62
C ASN A 538 41.27 -28.22 -16.59
N ARG A 539 42.41 -28.10 -17.28
CA ARG A 539 42.93 -29.13 -18.19
C ARG A 539 43.44 -30.38 -17.46
N GLN A 540 43.60 -30.31 -16.13
CA GLN A 540 44.11 -31.42 -15.32
C GLN A 540 42.97 -32.20 -14.71
N PRO A 541 42.91 -33.54 -14.82
CA PRO A 541 41.88 -34.37 -14.25
C PRO A 541 41.99 -34.42 -12.73
N VAL A 542 40.83 -34.39 -12.02
CA VAL A 542 40.77 -34.74 -10.60
C VAL A 542 40.90 -36.26 -10.50
N ILE A 543 42.05 -36.77 -10.00
CA ILE A 543 42.36 -38.19 -9.98
C ILE A 543 41.84 -38.90 -8.71
N ALA A 544 41.64 -38.19 -7.62
CA ALA A 544 41.01 -38.72 -6.42
C ALA A 544 40.52 -37.60 -5.52
N GLU A 545 39.49 -37.88 -4.72
CA GLU A 545 39.00 -37.05 -3.62
C GLU A 545 39.30 -37.74 -2.31
N LEU A 546 40.00 -37.05 -1.41
CA LEU A 546 40.33 -37.55 -0.09
C LEU A 546 39.39 -36.88 0.95
N PRO A 547 38.58 -37.64 1.68
CA PRO A 547 37.69 -37.07 2.64
C PRO A 547 38.44 -36.45 3.83
N GLN A 548 37.90 -35.37 4.40
CA GLN A 548 38.47 -34.74 5.58
C GLN A 548 38.23 -35.63 6.80
N MET A 549 39.32 -36.04 7.45
CA MET A 549 39.25 -36.79 8.70
C MET A 549 38.69 -35.93 9.86
N ASN A 550 37.87 -36.52 10.72
CA ASN A 550 37.43 -35.93 11.94
C ASN A 550 38.63 -35.67 12.88
N LYS A 551 38.58 -34.60 13.69
CA LYS A 551 39.68 -34.23 14.62
C LYS A 551 40.11 -35.37 15.56
N LYS A 552 39.19 -36.28 15.92
CA LYS A 552 39.49 -37.46 16.74
C LYS A 552 40.25 -38.53 15.94
N GLU A 553 39.83 -38.82 14.71
CA GLU A 553 40.52 -39.74 13.81
C GLU A 553 41.88 -39.24 13.43
N SER A 554 42.03 -37.96 13.09
CA SER A 554 43.32 -37.33 12.72
C SER A 554 44.34 -37.40 13.86
N ARG A 555 43.92 -37.38 15.14
CA ARG A 555 44.83 -37.51 16.30
C ARG A 555 45.32 -38.93 16.51
N ASN A 556 44.49 -39.93 16.18
CA ASN A 556 44.77 -41.33 16.41
C ASN A 556 45.52 -41.98 15.22
N THR A 557 45.35 -41.49 14.01
CA THR A 557 45.87 -42.11 12.78
C THR A 557 47.37 -41.82 12.54
N GLY A 558 47.94 -40.80 13.17
CA GLY A 558 49.36 -40.46 12.96
C GLY A 558 49.63 -40.00 11.52
N LEU A 559 50.79 -40.45 10.98
CA LEU A 559 51.16 -40.16 9.59
C LEU A 559 50.58 -41.17 8.59
N PHE A 560 50.51 -42.43 8.98
CA PHE A 560 50.01 -43.54 8.16
C PHE A 560 48.63 -44.02 8.65
N ILE A 561 47.78 -44.37 7.71
CA ILE A 561 46.46 -44.97 8.03
C ILE A 561 46.70 -46.37 8.54
N GLN A 562 46.23 -46.66 9.76
CA GLN A 562 46.42 -47.93 10.47
C GLN A 562 45.37 -48.97 10.05
N ASP A 563 44.15 -48.54 9.70
CA ASP A 563 43.06 -49.39 9.28
C ASP A 563 42.99 -49.46 7.77
N GLU A 564 43.44 -50.62 7.20
CA GLU A 564 43.49 -50.89 5.75
C GLU A 564 42.09 -50.93 5.11
N HIS A 565 41.02 -51.17 5.91
CA HIS A 565 39.65 -51.22 5.42
C HIS A 565 38.91 -49.90 5.62
N SER A 566 39.57 -48.87 6.09
CA SER A 566 38.95 -47.56 6.23
C SER A 566 38.63 -46.94 4.86
N VAL A 567 37.56 -46.10 4.85
CA VAL A 567 37.15 -45.36 3.64
C VAL A 567 38.34 -44.54 3.07
N ILE A 568 39.18 -44.00 3.96
CA ILE A 568 40.34 -43.20 3.56
C ILE A 568 41.40 -44.10 2.93
N ALA A 569 41.67 -45.30 3.44
CA ALA A 569 42.60 -46.28 2.85
C ALA A 569 42.17 -46.64 1.43
N GLU A 570 40.85 -46.87 1.24
CA GLU A 570 40.30 -47.15 -0.08
C GLU A 570 40.48 -46.02 -1.05
N CYS A 571 40.28 -44.75 -0.59
CA CYS A 571 40.57 -43.56 -1.40
C CYS A 571 42.05 -43.51 -1.87
N PHE A 572 43.01 -43.94 -1.01
CA PHE A 572 44.42 -44.05 -1.42
C PHE A 572 44.68 -45.19 -2.38
N HIS A 573 43.97 -46.31 -2.31
CA HIS A 573 44.03 -47.36 -3.30
C HIS A 573 43.51 -46.90 -4.66
N ILE A 574 42.42 -46.11 -4.67
CA ILE A 574 41.89 -45.48 -5.88
C ILE A 574 42.92 -44.47 -6.44
N LEU A 575 43.46 -43.59 -5.61
CA LEU A 575 44.48 -42.64 -5.99
C LEU A 575 45.68 -43.34 -6.62
N ARG A 576 46.22 -44.40 -5.99
CA ARG A 576 47.31 -45.21 -6.54
C ARG A 576 46.95 -45.79 -7.91
N ASN A 577 45.80 -46.42 -8.06
CA ASN A 577 45.37 -47.02 -9.33
C ASN A 577 45.30 -45.97 -10.44
N ASN A 578 44.79 -44.79 -10.13
CA ASN A 578 44.65 -43.70 -11.08
C ASN A 578 46.02 -43.14 -11.46
N VAL A 579 46.95 -42.95 -10.51
CA VAL A 579 48.32 -42.53 -10.77
C VAL A 579 49.05 -43.58 -11.57
N ASP A 580 48.97 -44.87 -11.23
CA ASP A 580 49.62 -45.97 -11.94
C ASP A 580 49.12 -46.08 -13.41
N SER A 581 47.83 -45.80 -13.64
CA SER A 581 47.22 -45.79 -14.99
C SER A 581 47.70 -44.64 -15.87
N MET A 582 48.04 -43.51 -15.26
CA MET A 582 48.50 -42.32 -15.98
C MET A 582 50.01 -42.38 -16.33
N LEU A 583 50.75 -43.23 -15.65
CA LEU A 583 52.15 -43.39 -15.89
C LEU A 583 52.42 -44.28 -17.11
N PRO A 584 53.32 -43.91 -18.02
CA PRO A 584 53.68 -44.77 -19.10
C PRO A 584 54.35 -46.05 -18.58
N ARG A 585 54.21 -47.19 -19.29
CA ARG A 585 54.90 -48.40 -18.88
C ARG A 585 56.40 -48.22 -19.03
N PRO A 586 57.23 -48.34 -17.98
CA PRO A 586 58.64 -48.08 -18.06
C PRO A 586 59.31 -49.22 -18.83
N GLU A 587 60.24 -48.87 -19.74
CA GLU A 587 61.04 -49.86 -20.43
C GLU A 587 62.06 -50.54 -19.49
N GLN A 588 62.59 -49.80 -18.51
CA GLN A 588 63.41 -50.29 -17.38
C GLN A 588 63.21 -49.41 -16.13
N GLY A 589 63.01 -50.01 -14.94
CA GLY A 589 62.91 -49.33 -13.66
C GLY A 589 61.47 -48.86 -13.36
N GLY A 590 61.32 -47.98 -12.34
CA GLY A 590 60.06 -47.44 -11.88
C GLY A 590 59.83 -45.98 -12.26
N HIS A 591 58.96 -45.29 -11.51
CA HIS A 591 58.57 -43.90 -11.75
C HIS A 591 58.89 -43.00 -10.55
N VAL A 592 59.17 -41.72 -10.84
CA VAL A 592 59.32 -40.66 -9.86
C VAL A 592 58.02 -39.89 -9.82
N ILE A 593 57.34 -39.92 -8.67
CA ILE A 593 56.05 -39.26 -8.39
C ILE A 593 56.30 -38.14 -7.41
N LEU A 594 56.01 -36.91 -7.77
CA LEU A 594 56.11 -35.77 -6.89
C LEU A 594 54.75 -35.43 -6.29
N VAL A 595 54.73 -35.24 -4.97
CA VAL A 595 53.55 -34.77 -4.27
C VAL A 595 53.82 -33.40 -3.69
N THR A 596 53.04 -32.42 -4.11
CA THR A 596 53.15 -31.04 -3.64
C THR A 596 51.76 -30.46 -3.34
N SER A 597 51.71 -29.22 -2.95
CA SER A 597 50.49 -28.48 -2.68
C SER A 597 50.68 -27.00 -3.05
N THR A 598 49.59 -26.25 -3.13
CA THR A 598 49.67 -24.79 -3.36
C THR A 598 50.14 -24.07 -2.13
N LEU A 599 49.57 -24.40 -0.96
CA LEU A 599 49.84 -23.76 0.32
C LEU A 599 50.30 -24.78 1.38
N PRO A 600 50.95 -24.31 2.47
CA PRO A 600 51.28 -25.17 3.61
C PRO A 600 50.01 -25.64 4.32
N GLY A 601 49.95 -26.91 4.75
CA GLY A 601 48.86 -27.45 5.54
C GLY A 601 47.77 -28.16 4.74
N GLU A 602 47.86 -28.27 3.43
CA GLU A 602 46.88 -28.93 2.54
C GLU A 602 46.98 -30.47 2.55
N GLY A 603 47.85 -31.04 3.32
CA GLY A 603 47.95 -32.49 3.51
C GLY A 603 48.97 -33.21 2.63
N LYS A 604 49.85 -32.50 1.89
CA LYS A 604 50.85 -33.11 0.99
C LYS A 604 51.65 -34.24 1.64
N THR A 605 52.24 -34.02 2.85
CA THR A 605 53.04 -35.03 3.55
C THR A 605 52.21 -36.26 3.98
N PHE A 606 50.95 -36.06 4.32
CA PHE A 606 50.04 -37.15 4.60
C PHE A 606 49.67 -37.92 3.31
N THR A 607 49.46 -37.18 2.23
CA THR A 607 49.16 -37.79 0.94
C THR A 607 50.37 -38.56 0.37
N SER A 608 51.58 -37.99 0.42
CA SER A 608 52.80 -38.69 -0.07
C SER A 608 53.10 -39.97 0.70
N ALA A 609 52.96 -39.92 2.05
CA ALA A 609 53.22 -41.07 2.89
C ALA A 609 52.21 -42.20 2.66
N ASN A 610 50.90 -41.89 2.57
CA ASN A 610 49.88 -42.90 2.37
C ASN A 610 49.79 -43.40 0.92
N LEU A 611 50.13 -42.56 -0.05
CA LEU A 611 50.28 -43.00 -1.43
C LEU A 611 51.46 -44.01 -1.57
N ALA A 612 52.58 -43.73 -0.88
CA ALA A 612 53.72 -44.65 -0.80
C ALA A 612 53.32 -45.98 -0.16
N ALA A 613 52.59 -45.92 0.93
CA ALA A 613 52.06 -47.13 1.58
C ALA A 613 51.12 -47.89 0.62
N ALA A 614 50.23 -47.24 -0.10
CA ALA A 614 49.30 -47.87 -1.04
C ALA A 614 50.04 -48.58 -2.21
N PHE A 615 51.14 -48.01 -2.72
CA PHE A 615 51.97 -48.69 -3.69
C PHE A 615 52.71 -49.91 -3.06
N ALA A 616 53.21 -49.80 -1.85
CA ALA A 616 53.86 -50.89 -1.15
C ALA A 616 52.87 -52.04 -0.83
N TYR A 617 51.63 -51.75 -0.45
CA TYR A 617 50.56 -52.76 -0.26
C TYR A 617 50.24 -53.52 -1.59
N ALA A 618 50.42 -52.86 -2.74
CA ALA A 618 50.27 -53.51 -4.01
C ALA A 618 51.49 -54.40 -4.41
N GLY A 619 52.44 -54.59 -3.50
CA GLY A 619 53.61 -55.39 -3.74
C GLY A 619 54.76 -54.70 -4.50
N LYS A 620 54.67 -53.39 -4.71
CA LYS A 620 55.69 -52.58 -5.37
C LYS A 620 56.82 -52.25 -4.39
N LYS A 621 58.08 -52.22 -4.90
CA LYS A 621 59.23 -51.71 -4.14
C LYS A 621 59.20 -50.20 -4.16
N VAL A 622 58.98 -49.53 -3.03
CA VAL A 622 58.71 -48.10 -2.94
C VAL A 622 59.77 -47.38 -2.13
N LEU A 623 60.21 -46.24 -2.63
CA LEU A 623 61.05 -45.29 -1.90
C LEU A 623 60.30 -44.01 -1.65
N LEU A 624 60.13 -43.66 -0.38
CA LEU A 624 59.58 -42.36 0.04
C LEU A 624 60.72 -41.39 0.36
N ILE A 625 60.76 -40.23 -0.29
CA ILE A 625 61.78 -39.22 -0.13
C ILE A 625 61.18 -37.96 0.52
N ASP A 626 61.81 -37.48 1.59
CA ASP A 626 61.50 -36.14 2.14
C ASP A 626 62.30 -35.09 1.33
N GLY A 627 61.62 -34.47 0.38
CA GLY A 627 62.18 -33.41 -0.47
C GLY A 627 61.98 -31.99 0.07
N ASP A 628 61.39 -31.86 1.24
CA ASP A 628 61.24 -30.55 1.94
C ASP A 628 62.50 -30.24 2.78
N PHE A 629 63.52 -29.70 2.09
CA PHE A 629 64.81 -29.38 2.74
C PHE A 629 64.76 -28.22 3.74
N ARG A 630 63.56 -27.52 3.81
CA ARG A 630 63.38 -26.39 4.71
C ARG A 630 62.68 -26.76 6.01
N LYS A 631 61.62 -27.54 5.91
CA LYS A 631 60.81 -27.91 7.10
C LYS A 631 60.97 -29.39 7.47
N SER A 632 61.40 -30.24 6.57
CA SER A 632 61.64 -31.68 6.76
C SER A 632 60.56 -32.35 7.66
N SER A 633 59.29 -32.06 7.32
CA SER A 633 58.16 -32.47 8.17
C SER A 633 57.96 -33.99 8.23
N LEU A 634 58.20 -34.66 7.12
CA LEU A 634 58.20 -36.12 7.03
C LEU A 634 59.30 -36.75 7.85
N THR A 635 60.54 -36.25 7.73
CA THR A 635 61.69 -36.70 8.46
C THR A 635 61.48 -36.58 10.00
N ARG A 636 60.97 -35.45 10.50
CA ARG A 636 60.65 -35.25 11.92
C ARG A 636 59.61 -36.21 12.44
N ARG A 637 58.55 -36.39 11.67
CA ARG A 637 57.43 -37.28 12.11
C ARG A 637 57.86 -38.75 12.18
N LEU A 638 58.80 -39.14 11.35
CA LEU A 638 59.31 -40.52 11.33
C LEU A 638 60.60 -40.70 12.14
N GLY A 639 60.93 -39.74 13.02
CA GLY A 639 62.10 -39.86 13.92
C GLY A 639 63.46 -39.89 13.25
N GLY A 640 63.55 -39.31 12.04
CA GLY A 640 64.78 -39.24 11.23
C GLY A 640 65.65 -38.01 11.50
N SER A 641 65.31 -37.15 12.45
CA SER A 641 66.04 -35.94 12.77
C SER A 641 67.49 -36.25 13.18
N GLY A 642 68.46 -35.49 12.62
CA GLY A 642 69.89 -35.67 12.88
C GLY A 642 70.57 -36.83 12.18
N ARG A 643 69.84 -37.58 11.32
CA ARG A 643 70.42 -38.65 10.52
C ARG A 643 71.00 -38.14 9.20
N LYS A 644 71.96 -38.86 8.62
CA LYS A 644 72.39 -38.64 7.24
C LYS A 644 71.17 -38.89 6.32
N GLY A 645 71.01 -38.06 5.30
CA GLY A 645 69.89 -38.14 4.36
C GLY A 645 70.21 -37.53 3.01
N PHE A 646 69.19 -37.12 2.25
CA PHE A 646 69.33 -36.66 0.85
C PHE A 646 70.27 -35.45 0.75
N THR A 647 70.19 -34.49 1.62
CA THR A 647 71.16 -33.37 1.65
C THR A 647 72.56 -33.83 1.87
N SER A 648 72.81 -34.90 2.64
CA SER A 648 74.15 -35.42 2.92
C SER A 648 74.78 -36.05 1.64
N ILE A 649 73.97 -36.71 0.80
CA ILE A 649 74.38 -37.28 -0.47
C ILE A 649 74.82 -36.14 -1.45
N LEU A 650 73.97 -35.12 -1.53
CA LEU A 650 74.21 -33.98 -2.44
C LEU A 650 75.42 -33.15 -2.02
N LEU A 651 75.65 -32.97 -0.70
CA LEU A 651 76.78 -32.21 -0.15
C LEU A 651 78.09 -32.97 -0.33
N GLN A 652 78.09 -34.33 -0.28
CA GLN A 652 79.27 -35.16 -0.50
C GLN A 652 79.62 -35.34 -1.94
N GLN A 653 78.79 -34.82 -2.88
CA GLN A 653 78.96 -34.98 -4.34
C GLN A 653 79.17 -36.45 -4.79
N SER A 654 78.52 -37.37 -4.08
CA SER A 654 78.55 -38.81 -4.34
C SER A 654 77.20 -39.36 -4.65
N SER A 655 77.13 -40.26 -5.62
CA SER A 655 75.88 -40.99 -5.93
C SER A 655 75.69 -42.26 -5.10
N ASP A 656 76.54 -42.50 -4.08
CA ASP A 656 76.46 -43.64 -3.19
C ASP A 656 75.36 -43.43 -2.16
N THR A 657 74.28 -44.18 -2.26
CA THR A 657 73.09 -44.14 -1.35
C THR A 657 73.18 -45.25 -0.27
N THR A 658 74.30 -46.04 -0.28
CA THR A 658 74.43 -47.18 0.65
C THR A 658 74.43 -46.79 2.10
N GLY A 659 73.54 -47.39 2.87
CA GLY A 659 73.35 -47.09 4.34
C GLY A 659 72.68 -45.80 4.72
N ILE A 660 72.27 -44.97 3.72
CA ILE A 660 71.53 -43.74 3.95
C ILE A 660 70.02 -44.01 3.78
N ILE A 661 69.63 -44.80 2.77
CA ILE A 661 68.27 -45.28 2.62
C ILE A 661 67.99 -46.34 3.67
N ARG A 662 66.82 -46.25 4.31
CA ARG A 662 66.48 -47.14 5.40
C ARG A 662 65.13 -47.74 5.22
N PRO A 663 64.94 -49.05 5.59
CA PRO A 663 63.61 -49.66 5.59
C PRO A 663 62.75 -48.94 6.66
N LEU A 664 61.54 -48.63 6.28
CA LEU A 664 60.54 -48.02 7.19
C LEU A 664 59.91 -49.16 8.02
N ARG A 665 60.10 -49.17 9.34
CA ARG A 665 59.67 -50.26 10.24
C ARG A 665 58.16 -50.23 10.56
N GLU A 666 57.49 -49.16 10.35
CA GLU A 666 56.05 -49.01 10.55
C GLU A 666 55.30 -49.40 9.29
N ASN A 667 54.68 -50.56 9.24
CA ASN A 667 53.87 -51.09 8.12
C ASN A 667 54.63 -51.38 6.82
N SER A 668 55.86 -51.79 6.86
CA SER A 668 56.73 -51.88 5.70
C SER A 668 56.74 -53.23 4.99
N ARG A 669 55.80 -53.45 4.13
CA ARG A 669 55.93 -54.44 3.05
C ARG A 669 56.60 -53.77 1.83
N GLY A 670 57.95 -53.68 1.86
CA GLY A 670 58.72 -53.21 0.71
C GLY A 670 58.86 -51.70 0.53
N MET A 671 58.73 -50.91 1.62
CA MET A 671 58.86 -49.48 1.57
C MET A 671 60.13 -49.03 2.30
N ASP A 672 60.91 -48.24 1.61
CA ASP A 672 62.13 -47.62 2.13
C ASP A 672 61.94 -46.10 2.23
N ILE A 673 62.72 -45.44 3.09
CA ILE A 673 62.68 -43.99 3.28
C ILE A 673 64.09 -43.40 3.08
N LEU A 674 64.10 -42.24 2.41
CA LEU A 674 65.26 -41.37 2.34
C LEU A 674 64.89 -40.05 3.08
N TYR A 675 65.47 -39.91 4.26
CA TYR A 675 65.29 -38.68 5.07
C TYR A 675 65.92 -37.49 4.40
N THR A 676 65.49 -36.28 4.73
CA THR A 676 66.07 -35.04 4.22
C THR A 676 67.55 -34.93 4.56
N GLY A 677 67.95 -35.29 5.77
CA GLY A 677 69.31 -35.07 6.27
C GLY A 677 69.46 -33.72 7.00
N PRO A 678 70.74 -33.27 7.18
CA PRO A 678 71.00 -31.99 7.82
C PRO A 678 70.41 -30.80 7.09
N MET A 679 69.89 -29.82 7.80
CA MET A 679 69.40 -28.58 7.23
C MET A 679 70.52 -27.82 6.50
N VAL A 680 70.21 -27.28 5.33
CA VAL A 680 71.15 -26.50 4.50
C VAL A 680 70.67 -25.07 4.36
N PRO A 681 71.59 -24.07 4.36
CA PRO A 681 71.20 -22.68 4.27
C PRO A 681 70.55 -22.29 2.95
N ASN A 682 70.91 -22.91 1.84
CA ASN A 682 70.42 -22.63 0.51
C ASN A 682 70.02 -23.93 -0.25
N PRO A 683 68.80 -24.43 -0.02
CA PRO A 683 68.30 -25.64 -0.68
C PRO A 683 68.24 -25.57 -2.21
N VAL A 684 67.95 -24.42 -2.77
CA VAL A 684 67.80 -24.22 -4.22
C VAL A 684 69.08 -24.56 -4.99
N THR A 685 70.24 -24.11 -4.45
CA THR A 685 71.54 -24.38 -5.05
C THR A 685 71.83 -25.87 -5.04
N LEU A 686 71.50 -26.58 -3.95
CA LEU A 686 71.67 -28.01 -3.84
C LEU A 686 70.77 -28.80 -4.83
N LEU A 687 69.53 -28.40 -4.94
CA LEU A 687 68.56 -29.01 -5.83
C LEU A 687 68.82 -28.75 -7.28
N SER A 688 69.50 -27.65 -7.65
CA SER A 688 69.92 -27.34 -9.04
C SER A 688 71.21 -28.10 -9.47
N HIS A 689 71.81 -28.86 -8.58
CA HIS A 689 73.01 -29.59 -8.91
C HIS A 689 72.71 -30.78 -9.81
N PRO A 690 73.48 -31.03 -10.91
CA PRO A 690 73.19 -32.11 -11.83
C PRO A 690 73.22 -33.52 -11.21
N LEU A 691 73.90 -33.71 -10.10
CA LEU A 691 73.93 -34.95 -9.34
C LEU A 691 72.52 -35.38 -8.86
N LEU A 692 71.58 -34.45 -8.62
CA LEU A 692 70.22 -34.77 -8.23
C LEU A 692 69.50 -35.64 -9.26
N GLY A 693 69.62 -35.28 -10.54
CA GLY A 693 69.04 -36.08 -11.65
C GLY A 693 69.71 -37.45 -11.80
N GLN A 694 71.05 -37.53 -11.59
CA GLN A 694 71.71 -38.81 -11.58
C GLN A 694 71.32 -39.74 -10.47
N ILE A 695 71.13 -39.20 -9.23
CA ILE A 695 70.66 -39.96 -8.07
C ILE A 695 69.22 -40.46 -8.31
N LEU A 696 68.35 -39.60 -8.77
CA LEU A 696 66.97 -40.00 -9.09
C LEU A 696 66.90 -41.04 -10.19
N GLY A 697 67.79 -40.94 -11.22
CA GLY A 697 67.90 -41.91 -12.24
C GLY A 697 68.41 -43.28 -11.76
N ILE A 698 69.31 -43.33 -10.76
CA ILE A 698 69.76 -44.57 -10.11
C ILE A 698 68.60 -45.15 -9.27
N LEU A 699 67.92 -44.31 -8.45
CA LEU A 699 66.83 -44.73 -7.61
C LEU A 699 65.66 -45.28 -8.41
N LYS A 700 65.33 -44.64 -9.54
CA LYS A 700 64.34 -45.09 -10.49
C LYS A 700 64.58 -46.51 -11.04
N LYS A 701 65.83 -46.94 -11.16
CA LYS A 701 66.19 -48.32 -11.58
C LYS A 701 66.08 -49.35 -10.47
N GLN A 702 66.07 -48.87 -9.19
CA GLN A 702 66.08 -49.77 -8.02
C GLN A 702 64.67 -49.93 -7.37
N TYR A 703 63.81 -49.02 -7.63
CA TYR A 703 62.44 -48.97 -7.05
C TYR A 703 61.38 -48.90 -8.14
N ASP A 704 60.22 -49.50 -7.90
CA ASP A 704 59.06 -49.45 -8.80
C ASP A 704 58.38 -48.08 -8.75
N ALA A 705 58.41 -47.44 -7.55
CA ALA A 705 57.89 -46.09 -7.33
C ALA A 705 58.79 -45.30 -6.39
N VAL A 706 59.20 -44.13 -6.79
CA VAL A 706 59.92 -43.15 -5.97
C VAL A 706 58.98 -41.99 -5.72
N ILE A 707 58.51 -41.84 -4.47
CA ILE A 707 57.54 -40.79 -4.11
C ILE A 707 58.28 -39.69 -3.31
N ILE A 708 58.22 -38.46 -3.84
CA ILE A 708 58.89 -37.31 -3.27
C ILE A 708 57.83 -36.39 -2.58
N ASP A 709 57.95 -36.23 -1.24
CA ASP A 709 57.21 -35.20 -0.50
C ASP A 709 57.87 -33.85 -0.68
N ALA A 710 57.31 -32.95 -1.50
CA ALA A 710 57.92 -31.69 -1.82
C ALA A 710 57.30 -30.52 -1.03
N PRO A 711 58.00 -29.40 -0.88
CA PRO A 711 57.40 -28.20 -0.29
C PRO A 711 56.27 -27.60 -1.17
N PRO A 712 55.50 -26.64 -0.64
CA PRO A 712 54.43 -26.03 -1.41
C PRO A 712 54.93 -25.26 -2.63
N TYR A 713 54.37 -25.55 -3.82
CA TYR A 713 54.78 -24.94 -5.10
C TYR A 713 54.49 -23.43 -5.14
N GLY A 714 53.36 -22.99 -4.55
CA GLY A 714 52.95 -21.58 -4.59
C GLY A 714 53.87 -20.60 -3.86
N ILE A 715 54.84 -21.11 -3.07
CA ILE A 715 55.71 -20.30 -2.22
C ILE A 715 57.20 -20.51 -2.50
N LEU A 716 57.60 -21.70 -2.94
CA LEU A 716 58.99 -22.10 -3.04
C LEU A 716 59.37 -22.63 -4.41
N ALA A 717 60.49 -22.13 -4.95
CA ALA A 717 61.06 -22.58 -6.24
C ALA A 717 61.61 -24.01 -6.21
N ASP A 718 61.91 -24.53 -5.02
CA ASP A 718 62.46 -25.88 -4.78
C ASP A 718 61.61 -26.96 -5.46
N THR A 719 60.29 -26.81 -5.40
CA THR A 719 59.35 -27.76 -6.00
C THR A 719 59.39 -27.77 -7.54
N ALA A 720 59.60 -26.62 -8.17
CA ALA A 720 59.70 -26.54 -9.63
C ALA A 720 60.88 -27.34 -10.17
N ILE A 721 62.01 -27.34 -9.43
CA ILE A 721 63.21 -28.12 -9.80
C ILE A 721 62.92 -29.63 -9.65
N LEU A 722 62.29 -30.02 -8.52
CA LEU A 722 61.93 -31.43 -8.30
C LEU A 722 60.88 -31.91 -9.31
N ALA A 723 59.94 -31.04 -9.70
CA ALA A 723 58.90 -31.37 -10.68
C ALA A 723 59.49 -31.62 -12.09
N SER A 724 60.54 -30.89 -12.47
CA SER A 724 61.22 -31.12 -13.76
C SER A 724 61.93 -32.46 -13.87
N LEU A 725 62.18 -33.11 -12.72
CA LEU A 725 62.83 -34.41 -12.63
C LEU A 725 61.86 -35.56 -12.31
N SER A 726 60.59 -35.26 -12.22
CA SER A 726 59.53 -36.20 -11.89
C SER A 726 58.75 -36.61 -13.14
N ASP A 727 58.26 -37.86 -13.19
CA ASP A 727 57.44 -38.37 -14.29
C ASP A 727 55.96 -37.86 -14.16
N ILE A 728 55.50 -37.60 -12.95
CA ILE A 728 54.18 -37.05 -12.65
C ILE A 728 54.24 -36.21 -11.36
N THR A 729 53.45 -35.16 -11.34
CA THR A 729 53.31 -34.26 -10.17
C THR A 729 51.85 -34.12 -9.79
#